data_243a0170db00245d30372d54a1649d48
#
_entry.id   243a0170db00245d30372d54a1649d48
#
_cell.length_a   1.000
_cell.length_b   1.000
_cell.length_c   1.000
_cell.angle_alpha   90.00
_cell.angle_beta   90.00
_cell.angle_gamma   90.00
#
_symmetry.space_group_name_H-M   'P 1'
#
loop_
_entity.id
_entity.type
_entity.pdbx_description
1 polymer ?
#
loop_
_entity_poly.entity_id
_entity_poly.type
_entity_poly.pdbx_seq_one_letter_code
_entity_poly.pdbx_strand_id
1 'polypeptide(L)'
;MTLSHGFELQREERLKEIGATARQYRHAKTGAELLSFVGDDENKVFGVSFRTPPSDSTGIAHILEHSVLCGSKKYPVKAPFLEMLKSSLNSFLNAMTYPDKTVYPVASVNLQDFYNLVDVYLDAVFHPRITPEILKQEGWHYELDSADAPLIYKGVVFNEMKGVYSSPDNRVSELSQQSLYPDTTYGVDSGGDPSVIPNLTYEAFKSFHSRLYHPSNAKFVFYGDDDPERRLEILDKVLSAFEPIKVDSEVALQPRFNAPRRQEYTLPLSEEDGKTRQGRITLNWMLDEVTEPEARLALGILDYVLLGTPAAPLRKALIDSRLGDNTIGGGLEAHLRQMSFATGLKGIDPKDDGKVEALVFDTLGRLAREGIDPLTVEAAMNTTEFRLRENNTGSFPRGISIMMRALQSWNYDRDALGLIAWEKPMEELKARLASGERVFETLIRSHLLDNPHRTTILFKPDPTQSEREAQEERQRLDRLRAAMSEDEVRAVIADTQALKRMQETPDSPEALATIPVLRLEDLPTQNALIPIETGKLAGADLVTHDLPANGVVYLDLGFDLRRLPAELLPYMGIFCRALLETGTAKRDFVALSQHIGRVTGGISAQRWTSSTLGSNRAAARLFLRSKAMPEKVGELASILQEVLLTSRLDNAERIEQLINEERASMEARLVPMGSHFVTQRAGSRSEERRVGKECRS
;
A
#
# COMPACT_ATOMS: atom_id res chain seq x y z
N MET A 1 -6.47 27.88 29.03
CA MET A 1 -5.50 27.02 28.30
C MET A 1 -4.48 27.93 27.65
N THR A 2 -3.20 27.60 27.70
CA THR A 2 -2.14 28.45 27.16
C THR A 2 -2.01 28.16 25.68
N LEU A 3 -2.14 29.17 24.85
CA LEU A 3 -1.89 29.07 23.40
C LEU A 3 -0.38 29.10 23.14
N SER A 4 0.13 28.16 22.34
CA SER A 4 1.47 28.22 21.75
C SER A 4 1.34 28.32 20.25
N HIS A 5 1.87 29.38 19.65
CA HIS A 5 1.81 29.63 18.21
C HIS A 5 0.39 29.36 17.62
N GLY A 6 -0.64 29.98 18.20
CA GLY A 6 -2.02 29.82 17.73
C GLY A 6 -2.67 28.45 18.00
N PHE A 7 -1.95 27.49 18.59
CA PHE A 7 -2.45 26.16 18.88
C PHE A 7 -2.78 25.95 20.37
N GLU A 8 -3.87 25.26 20.63
CA GLU A 8 -4.32 24.81 21.91
C GLU A 8 -4.05 23.32 22.08
N LEU A 9 -3.30 22.94 23.12
CA LEU A 9 -3.07 21.53 23.47
C LEU A 9 -4.38 20.91 24.00
N GLN A 10 -4.86 19.88 23.31
CA GLN A 10 -6.08 19.15 23.68
C GLN A 10 -5.76 17.90 24.51
N ARG A 11 -4.66 17.20 24.17
CA ARG A 11 -4.24 15.93 24.81
C ARG A 11 -2.74 15.77 24.72
N GLU A 12 -2.13 15.23 25.78
CA GLU A 12 -0.75 14.74 25.78
C GLU A 12 -0.74 13.34 26.37
N GLU A 13 -0.07 12.39 25.70
CA GLU A 13 0.02 11.01 26.14
C GLU A 13 1.33 10.37 25.72
N ARG A 14 1.97 9.61 26.63
CA ARG A 14 3.14 8.80 26.32
C ARG A 14 2.71 7.45 25.75
N LEU A 15 3.00 7.21 24.49
CA LEU A 15 2.75 5.94 23.79
C LEU A 15 4.01 5.07 23.86
N LYS A 16 3.96 4.03 24.67
CA LYS A 16 5.08 3.08 24.87
C LYS A 16 5.33 2.28 23.60
N GLU A 17 4.26 1.92 22.91
CA GLU A 17 4.23 1.10 21.70
C GLU A 17 5.08 1.67 20.57
N ILE A 18 5.23 2.97 20.51
CA ILE A 18 6.03 3.66 19.49
C ILE A 18 7.19 4.47 20.06
N GLY A 19 7.39 4.43 21.38
CA GLY A 19 8.48 5.16 22.06
C GLY A 19 8.37 6.69 21.97
N ALA A 20 7.18 7.25 21.71
CA ALA A 20 6.98 8.68 21.50
C ALA A 20 5.93 9.28 22.43
N THR A 21 6.02 10.60 22.68
CA THR A 21 4.95 11.38 23.30
C THR A 21 4.06 11.96 22.21
N ALA A 22 2.79 11.59 22.21
CA ALA A 22 1.79 12.15 21.32
C ALA A 22 1.17 13.40 21.94
N ARG A 23 1.16 14.50 21.20
CA ARG A 23 0.49 15.75 21.56
C ARG A 23 -0.54 16.07 20.49
N GLN A 24 -1.79 16.18 20.88
CA GLN A 24 -2.89 16.57 20.00
C GLN A 24 -3.21 18.03 20.23
N TYR A 25 -3.15 18.82 19.14
CA TYR A 25 -3.41 20.24 19.18
C TYR A 25 -4.55 20.61 18.24
N ARG A 26 -5.19 21.75 18.52
CA ARG A 26 -6.15 22.39 17.63
C ARG A 26 -5.76 23.84 17.41
N HIS A 27 -5.71 24.27 16.16
CA HIS A 27 -5.46 25.67 15.82
C HIS A 27 -6.67 26.52 16.12
N ALA A 28 -6.51 27.51 16.99
CA ALA A 28 -7.63 28.29 17.56
C ALA A 28 -8.44 29.05 16.52
N LYS A 29 -7.79 29.57 15.47
CA LYS A 29 -8.47 30.35 14.41
C LYS A 29 -9.19 29.46 13.40
N THR A 30 -8.51 28.48 12.83
CA THR A 30 -9.02 27.73 11.68
C THR A 30 -9.68 26.40 12.05
N GLY A 31 -9.45 25.92 13.28
CA GLY A 31 -9.90 24.60 13.72
C GLY A 31 -9.06 23.43 13.17
N ALA A 32 -7.97 23.68 12.45
CA ALA A 32 -7.05 22.65 11.99
C ALA A 32 -6.53 21.81 13.15
N GLU A 33 -6.40 20.50 12.94
CA GLU A 33 -5.96 19.56 13.96
C GLU A 33 -4.54 19.07 13.65
N LEU A 34 -3.74 18.91 14.72
CA LEU A 34 -2.35 18.44 14.61
C LEU A 34 -2.11 17.32 15.62
N LEU A 35 -1.53 16.22 15.13
CA LEU A 35 -0.84 15.20 15.94
C LEU A 35 0.67 15.38 15.84
N SER A 36 1.31 15.72 16.96
CA SER A 36 2.75 15.88 17.09
C SER A 36 3.30 14.72 17.91
N PHE A 37 3.98 13.77 17.26
CA PHE A 37 4.69 12.67 17.91
C PHE A 37 6.14 13.08 18.16
N VAL A 38 6.54 13.21 19.41
CA VAL A 38 7.89 13.61 19.81
C VAL A 38 8.63 12.37 20.33
N GLY A 39 9.69 11.99 19.65
CA GLY A 39 10.53 10.83 19.93
C GLY A 39 11.97 11.07 19.50
N ASP A 40 12.77 10.02 19.49
CA ASP A 40 14.20 10.02 19.16
C ASP A 40 14.50 9.46 17.74
N ASP A 41 13.47 9.25 16.93
CA ASP A 41 13.64 8.79 15.56
C ASP A 41 14.13 9.95 14.68
N GLU A 42 15.35 9.81 14.13
CA GLU A 42 15.96 10.82 13.26
C GLU A 42 15.26 10.95 11.90
N ASN A 43 14.48 9.93 11.47
CA ASN A 43 13.71 10.00 10.22
C ASN A 43 12.40 10.76 10.45
N LYS A 44 12.50 12.08 10.38
CA LYS A 44 11.40 13.00 10.60
C LYS A 44 10.35 12.87 9.53
N VAL A 45 9.08 12.89 9.93
CA VAL A 45 7.93 12.81 9.02
C VAL A 45 7.02 14.01 9.25
N PHE A 46 6.57 14.58 8.17
CA PHE A 46 5.44 15.49 8.09
C PHE A 46 4.40 14.91 7.14
N GLY A 47 3.13 15.14 7.43
CA GLY A 47 2.06 14.87 6.48
C GLY A 47 0.84 15.73 6.76
N VAL A 48 0.13 16.06 5.71
CA VAL A 48 -1.19 16.66 5.77
C VAL A 48 -2.20 15.79 5.04
N SER A 49 -3.35 15.58 5.65
CA SER A 49 -4.47 14.83 5.10
C SER A 49 -5.70 15.71 5.02
N PHE A 50 -6.41 15.63 3.91
CA PHE A 50 -7.74 16.23 3.73
C PHE A 50 -8.75 15.12 3.48
N ARG A 51 -9.96 15.24 4.06
CA ARG A 51 -11.09 14.43 3.61
C ARG A 51 -11.53 14.91 2.23
N THR A 52 -11.50 14.04 1.24
CA THR A 52 -11.75 14.35 -0.17
C THR A 52 -12.69 13.31 -0.80
N PRO A 53 -13.88 13.06 -0.22
CA PRO A 53 -14.81 12.07 -0.75
C PRO A 53 -15.33 12.52 -2.13
N PRO A 54 -15.05 11.79 -3.22
CA PRO A 54 -15.61 12.09 -4.52
C PRO A 54 -17.07 11.63 -4.61
N SER A 55 -17.84 12.28 -5.48
CA SER A 55 -19.24 11.94 -5.77
C SER A 55 -19.42 11.12 -7.04
N ASP A 56 -18.37 10.97 -7.84
CA ASP A 56 -18.38 10.26 -9.11
C ASP A 56 -16.97 9.71 -9.43
N SER A 57 -16.89 8.93 -10.50
CA SER A 57 -15.64 8.28 -10.94
C SER A 57 -14.84 9.14 -11.94
N THR A 58 -14.93 10.49 -11.88
CA THR A 58 -14.10 11.37 -12.73
C THR A 58 -12.64 11.43 -12.31
N GLY A 59 -12.28 10.83 -11.17
CA GLY A 59 -10.91 10.88 -10.64
C GLY A 59 -10.50 12.26 -10.12
N ILE A 60 -11.47 13.12 -9.80
CA ILE A 60 -11.22 14.52 -9.39
C ILE A 60 -10.24 14.63 -8.22
N ALA A 61 -10.31 13.71 -7.24
CA ALA A 61 -9.41 13.70 -6.09
C ALA A 61 -7.97 13.35 -6.52
N HIS A 62 -7.80 12.36 -7.40
CA HIS A 62 -6.52 11.91 -7.92
C HIS A 62 -5.88 12.94 -8.85
N ILE A 63 -6.67 13.51 -9.77
CA ILE A 63 -6.19 14.58 -10.65
C ILE A 63 -5.74 15.80 -9.84
N LEU A 64 -6.45 16.15 -8.76
CA LEU A 64 -6.00 17.22 -7.86
C LEU A 64 -4.74 16.86 -7.06
N GLU A 65 -4.60 15.61 -6.66
CA GLU A 65 -3.37 15.15 -5.99
C GLU A 65 -2.14 15.49 -6.83
N HIS A 66 -2.15 15.11 -8.12
CA HIS A 66 -1.09 15.46 -9.08
C HIS A 66 -0.96 16.97 -9.27
N SER A 67 -2.09 17.63 -9.48
CA SER A 67 -2.13 19.03 -9.92
C SER A 67 -1.63 20.02 -8.87
N VAL A 68 -1.86 19.79 -7.58
CA VAL A 68 -1.34 20.68 -6.52
C VAL A 68 0.18 20.66 -6.45
N LEU A 69 0.80 19.61 -6.94
CA LEU A 69 2.27 19.47 -7.04
C LEU A 69 2.85 20.07 -8.33
N CYS A 70 2.01 20.66 -9.21
CA CYS A 70 2.41 21.31 -10.47
C CYS A 70 2.64 22.80 -10.34
N GLY A 71 3.25 23.24 -9.24
CA GLY A 71 3.58 24.65 -8.95
C GLY A 71 2.57 25.34 -8.04
N SER A 72 3.10 26.28 -7.28
CA SER A 72 2.36 27.01 -6.26
C SER A 72 2.72 28.49 -6.26
N LYS A 73 2.12 29.24 -5.35
CA LYS A 73 2.32 30.69 -5.25
C LYS A 73 3.78 31.05 -4.95
N LYS A 74 4.42 30.35 -4.02
CA LYS A 74 5.79 30.58 -3.60
C LYS A 74 6.80 29.88 -4.53
N TYR A 75 6.41 28.76 -5.11
CA TYR A 75 7.22 27.90 -5.97
C TYR A 75 6.62 27.80 -7.38
N PRO A 76 6.80 28.84 -8.23
CA PRO A 76 6.12 28.96 -9.51
C PRO A 76 6.77 28.14 -10.65
N VAL A 77 7.40 27.01 -10.33
CA VAL A 77 7.95 26.05 -11.28
C VAL A 77 6.89 25.02 -11.69
N LYS A 78 7.04 24.40 -12.85
CA LYS A 78 6.06 23.43 -13.37
C LYS A 78 5.93 22.15 -12.52
N ALA A 79 7.06 21.71 -11.94
CA ALA A 79 7.12 20.47 -11.19
C ALA A 79 8.05 20.61 -9.97
N PRO A 80 7.63 21.34 -8.91
CA PRO A 80 8.45 21.48 -7.69
C PRO A 80 8.82 20.13 -7.10
N PHE A 81 7.92 19.16 -7.18
CA PHE A 81 8.12 17.79 -6.75
C PHE A 81 9.34 17.13 -7.41
N LEU A 82 9.46 17.24 -8.74
CA LEU A 82 10.59 16.68 -9.49
C LEU A 82 11.90 17.42 -9.19
N GLU A 83 11.85 18.73 -8.98
CA GLU A 83 13.03 19.51 -8.59
C GLU A 83 13.50 19.11 -7.17
N MET A 84 12.59 18.90 -6.24
CA MET A 84 12.91 18.39 -4.90
C MET A 84 13.51 16.98 -4.97
N LEU A 85 13.01 16.07 -5.81
CA LEU A 85 13.62 14.74 -5.98
C LEU A 85 15.09 14.79 -6.41
N LYS A 86 15.50 15.82 -7.16
CA LYS A 86 16.89 15.98 -7.64
C LYS A 86 17.82 16.57 -6.57
N SER A 87 17.29 17.38 -5.64
CA SER A 87 18.08 18.25 -4.75
C SER A 87 17.90 17.95 -3.26
N SER A 88 17.01 17.04 -2.88
CA SER A 88 16.67 16.69 -1.51
C SER A 88 17.34 15.39 -1.06
N LEU A 89 17.56 15.26 0.25
CA LEU A 89 17.96 14.03 0.95
C LEU A 89 16.75 13.28 1.52
N ASN A 90 15.60 13.43 0.88
CA ASN A 90 14.37 12.80 1.36
C ASN A 90 14.53 11.27 1.52
N SER A 91 13.96 10.74 2.58
CA SER A 91 13.77 9.30 2.74
C SER A 91 12.40 8.87 2.22
N PHE A 92 11.47 9.85 2.02
CA PHE A 92 10.19 9.65 1.39
C PHE A 92 9.62 10.98 0.86
N LEU A 93 9.12 10.95 -0.37
CA LEU A 93 8.48 12.07 -1.02
C LEU A 93 7.39 11.54 -1.95
N ASN A 94 6.12 11.75 -1.62
CA ASN A 94 4.98 11.27 -2.41
C ASN A 94 3.69 12.03 -2.06
N ALA A 95 2.62 11.72 -2.80
CA ALA A 95 1.24 12.00 -2.46
C ALA A 95 0.42 10.73 -2.66
N MET A 96 -0.75 10.63 -2.02
CA MET A 96 -1.56 9.40 -2.06
C MET A 96 -3.04 9.74 -2.00
N THR A 97 -3.79 9.32 -3.01
CA THR A 97 -5.25 9.40 -3.03
C THR A 97 -5.86 8.08 -2.57
N TYR A 98 -6.76 8.17 -1.61
CA TYR A 98 -7.58 7.09 -1.09
C TYR A 98 -9.07 7.36 -1.40
N PRO A 99 -9.96 6.39 -1.24
CA PRO A 99 -11.38 6.58 -1.56
C PRO A 99 -12.09 7.76 -0.86
N ASP A 100 -11.55 8.25 0.25
CA ASP A 100 -12.18 9.30 1.06
C ASP A 100 -11.24 10.39 1.56
N LYS A 101 -9.95 10.29 1.26
CA LYS A 101 -8.91 11.24 1.70
C LYS A 101 -7.76 11.32 0.72
N THR A 102 -7.09 12.46 0.71
CA THR A 102 -5.83 12.65 0.00
C THR A 102 -4.76 13.07 1.00
N VAL A 103 -3.59 12.45 0.93
CA VAL A 103 -2.52 12.56 1.92
C VAL A 103 -1.22 12.98 1.24
N TYR A 104 -0.53 13.96 1.82
CA TYR A 104 0.72 14.52 1.30
C TYR A 104 1.82 14.33 2.35
N PRO A 105 2.51 13.17 2.37
CA PRO A 105 3.57 12.87 3.32
C PRO A 105 4.95 13.13 2.74
N VAL A 106 5.85 13.62 3.61
CA VAL A 106 7.29 13.74 3.34
C VAL A 106 8.09 13.25 4.52
N ALA A 107 9.30 12.76 4.27
CA ALA A 107 10.24 12.37 5.32
C ALA A 107 11.67 12.65 4.92
N SER A 108 12.50 13.05 5.92
CA SER A 108 13.93 13.19 5.78
C SER A 108 14.65 13.02 7.12
N VAL A 109 15.83 12.43 7.09
CA VAL A 109 16.74 12.39 8.24
C VAL A 109 17.48 13.71 8.43
N ASN A 110 17.66 14.49 7.37
CA ASN A 110 18.29 15.80 7.43
C ASN A 110 17.29 16.87 7.86
N LEU A 111 17.63 17.64 8.91
CA LEU A 111 16.71 18.61 9.50
C LEU A 111 16.38 19.78 8.57
N GLN A 112 17.37 20.32 7.85
CA GLN A 112 17.14 21.44 6.92
C GLN A 112 16.30 20.99 5.73
N ASP A 113 16.61 19.81 5.18
CA ASP A 113 15.85 19.20 4.09
C ASP A 113 14.38 18.94 4.52
N PHE A 114 14.20 18.40 5.72
CA PHE A 114 12.87 18.16 6.26
C PHE A 114 12.00 19.43 6.28
N TYR A 115 12.52 20.54 6.81
CA TYR A 115 11.78 21.80 6.83
C TYR A 115 11.61 22.43 5.43
N ASN A 116 12.54 22.23 4.52
CA ASN A 116 12.37 22.61 3.11
C ASN A 116 11.19 21.86 2.47
N LEU A 117 11.11 20.55 2.69
CA LEU A 117 10.00 19.72 2.21
C LEU A 117 8.65 20.14 2.80
N VAL A 118 8.60 20.40 4.11
CA VAL A 118 7.40 20.91 4.80
C VAL A 118 6.92 22.22 4.17
N ASP A 119 7.81 23.16 3.95
CA ASP A 119 7.47 24.47 3.38
C ASP A 119 6.95 24.37 1.95
N VAL A 120 7.58 23.54 1.10
CA VAL A 120 7.12 23.30 -0.28
C VAL A 120 5.74 22.64 -0.29
N TYR A 121 5.52 21.62 0.54
CA TYR A 121 4.24 20.90 0.56
C TYR A 121 3.09 21.74 1.12
N LEU A 122 3.34 22.55 2.15
CA LEU A 122 2.32 23.46 2.68
C LEU A 122 1.89 24.50 1.63
N ASP A 123 2.84 25.09 0.89
CA ASP A 123 2.49 26.04 -0.17
C ASP A 123 1.80 25.34 -1.34
N ALA A 124 2.22 24.13 -1.69
CA ALA A 124 1.62 23.34 -2.77
C ALA A 124 0.15 23.01 -2.47
N VAL A 125 -0.19 22.53 -1.29
CA VAL A 125 -1.58 22.10 -1.00
C VAL A 125 -2.53 23.27 -0.76
N PHE A 126 -2.06 24.39 -0.17
CA PHE A 126 -2.91 25.52 0.17
C PHE A 126 -2.94 26.64 -0.89
N HIS A 127 -1.90 26.74 -1.70
CA HIS A 127 -1.75 27.81 -2.70
C HIS A 127 -1.31 27.30 -4.08
N PRO A 128 -1.87 26.16 -4.57
CA PRO A 128 -1.47 25.62 -5.86
C PRO A 128 -1.90 26.55 -7.01
N ARG A 129 -1.24 26.39 -8.14
CA ARG A 129 -1.61 27.04 -9.40
C ARG A 129 -2.66 26.18 -10.10
N ILE A 130 -3.93 26.39 -9.78
CA ILE A 130 -5.06 25.66 -10.40
C ILE A 130 -5.45 26.38 -11.70
N THR A 131 -4.91 25.90 -12.84
CA THR A 131 -5.19 26.46 -14.18
C THR A 131 -5.82 25.42 -15.11
N PRO A 132 -6.52 25.87 -16.19
CA PRO A 132 -7.03 24.93 -17.19
C PRO A 132 -5.93 24.06 -17.82
N GLU A 133 -4.73 24.61 -18.02
CA GLU A 133 -3.59 23.89 -18.63
C GLU A 133 -3.11 22.76 -17.72
N ILE A 134 -3.10 22.97 -16.40
CA ILE A 134 -2.74 21.92 -15.44
C ILE A 134 -3.78 20.80 -15.46
N LEU A 135 -5.08 21.12 -15.50
CA LEU A 135 -6.11 20.09 -15.67
C LEU A 135 -5.94 19.32 -16.99
N LYS A 136 -5.61 20.01 -18.10
CA LYS A 136 -5.34 19.37 -19.38
C LYS A 136 -4.12 18.45 -19.32
N GLN A 137 -3.08 18.84 -18.61
CA GLN A 137 -1.85 18.03 -18.45
C GLN A 137 -2.07 16.84 -17.54
N GLU A 138 -2.51 17.06 -16.31
CA GLU A 138 -2.60 16.03 -15.27
C GLU A 138 -3.89 15.20 -15.40
N GLY A 139 -5.00 15.81 -15.73
CA GLY A 139 -6.29 15.13 -15.84
C GLY A 139 -6.51 14.53 -17.22
N TRP A 140 -7.11 15.33 -18.10
CA TRP A 140 -7.43 14.89 -19.46
C TRP A 140 -7.61 16.07 -20.42
N HIS A 141 -7.39 15.81 -21.71
CA HIS A 141 -7.68 16.74 -22.79
C HIS A 141 -7.90 16.00 -24.12
N TYR A 142 -8.50 16.69 -25.09
CA TYR A 142 -8.48 16.24 -26.48
C TYR A 142 -7.11 16.55 -27.08
N GLU A 143 -6.45 15.57 -27.67
CA GLU A 143 -5.24 15.78 -28.46
C GLU A 143 -5.55 15.58 -29.95
N LEU A 144 -5.15 16.56 -30.77
CA LEU A 144 -5.28 16.55 -32.22
C LEU A 144 -4.05 17.23 -32.84
N ASP A 145 -3.17 16.44 -33.47
CA ASP A 145 -1.92 16.96 -34.03
C ASP A 145 -2.10 17.71 -35.35
N SER A 146 -3.10 17.30 -36.16
CA SER A 146 -3.45 17.94 -37.44
C SER A 146 -4.92 17.67 -37.76
N ALA A 147 -5.46 18.36 -38.76
CA ALA A 147 -6.85 18.19 -39.17
C ALA A 147 -7.19 16.74 -39.61
N ASP A 148 -6.23 16.01 -40.15
CA ASP A 148 -6.39 14.63 -40.60
C ASP A 148 -6.02 13.60 -39.53
N ALA A 149 -5.45 14.01 -38.39
CA ALA A 149 -5.11 13.10 -37.32
C ALA A 149 -6.37 12.62 -36.56
N PRO A 150 -6.31 11.44 -35.93
CA PRO A 150 -7.39 10.99 -35.06
C PRO A 150 -7.46 11.85 -33.81
N LEU A 151 -8.67 12.23 -33.42
CA LEU A 151 -8.93 12.80 -32.09
C LEU A 151 -8.71 11.73 -31.03
N ILE A 152 -7.95 12.02 -29.97
CA ILE A 152 -7.71 11.09 -28.88
C ILE A 152 -7.88 11.80 -27.54
N TYR A 153 -8.13 11.04 -26.47
CA TYR A 153 -7.98 11.47 -25.10
C TYR A 153 -6.52 11.31 -24.65
N LYS A 154 -6.02 12.30 -23.90
CA LYS A 154 -4.69 12.25 -23.28
C LYS A 154 -4.70 12.98 -21.94
N GLY A 155 -3.76 12.65 -21.06
CA GLY A 155 -3.57 13.22 -19.73
C GLY A 155 -2.77 12.25 -18.88
N VAL A 156 -2.10 12.74 -17.84
CA VAL A 156 -1.26 11.89 -16.99
C VAL A 156 -2.12 10.86 -16.26
N VAL A 157 -3.08 11.30 -15.46
CA VAL A 157 -3.98 10.42 -14.69
C VAL A 157 -4.87 9.59 -15.61
N PHE A 158 -5.37 10.16 -16.73
CA PHE A 158 -6.14 9.40 -17.70
C PHE A 158 -5.36 8.19 -18.23
N ASN A 159 -4.10 8.38 -18.62
CA ASN A 159 -3.26 7.29 -19.13
C ASN A 159 -2.86 6.30 -18.04
N GLU A 160 -2.57 6.79 -16.83
CA GLU A 160 -2.29 5.95 -15.67
C GLU A 160 -3.46 5.03 -15.36
N MET A 161 -4.67 5.57 -15.30
CA MET A 161 -5.87 4.79 -15.01
C MET A 161 -6.22 3.82 -16.14
N LYS A 162 -5.93 4.11 -17.39
CA LYS A 162 -5.99 3.10 -18.47
C LYS A 162 -5.05 1.93 -18.18
N GLY A 163 -3.86 2.19 -17.66
CA GLY A 163 -2.93 1.16 -17.22
C GLY A 163 -3.46 0.36 -16.02
N VAL A 164 -4.03 1.01 -15.02
CA VAL A 164 -4.65 0.35 -13.84
C VAL A 164 -5.81 -0.55 -14.27
N TYR A 165 -6.68 -0.08 -15.16
CA TYR A 165 -7.84 -0.82 -15.67
C TYR A 165 -7.46 -1.96 -16.62
N SER A 166 -6.24 -2.00 -17.14
CA SER A 166 -5.74 -3.14 -17.92
C SER A 166 -5.45 -4.38 -17.04
N SER A 167 -5.36 -4.21 -15.72
CA SER A 167 -5.16 -5.30 -14.77
C SER A 167 -6.51 -5.91 -14.35
N PRO A 168 -6.77 -7.19 -14.65
CA PRO A 168 -7.99 -7.86 -14.20
C PRO A 168 -8.11 -7.93 -12.66
N ASP A 169 -6.99 -8.07 -11.93
CA ASP A 169 -7.02 -8.15 -10.47
C ASP A 169 -7.38 -6.78 -9.84
N ASN A 170 -6.94 -5.66 -10.43
CA ASN A 170 -7.36 -4.32 -10.00
C ASN A 170 -8.86 -4.10 -10.24
N ARG A 171 -9.39 -4.48 -11.40
CA ARG A 171 -10.83 -4.41 -11.68
C ARG A 171 -11.66 -5.25 -10.71
N VAL A 172 -11.17 -6.45 -10.36
CA VAL A 172 -11.82 -7.31 -9.34
C VAL A 172 -11.86 -6.60 -7.99
N SER A 173 -10.76 -5.99 -7.56
CA SER A 173 -10.69 -5.28 -6.29
C SER A 173 -11.66 -4.11 -6.24
N GLU A 174 -11.65 -3.26 -7.27
CA GLU A 174 -12.50 -2.08 -7.38
C GLU A 174 -14.00 -2.44 -7.40
N LEU A 175 -14.41 -3.36 -8.28
CA LEU A 175 -15.80 -3.81 -8.37
C LEU A 175 -16.26 -4.54 -7.11
N SER A 176 -15.37 -5.24 -6.40
CA SER A 176 -15.67 -5.85 -5.11
C SER A 176 -15.98 -4.79 -4.05
N GLN A 177 -15.18 -3.73 -3.96
CA GLN A 177 -15.44 -2.60 -3.06
C GLN A 177 -16.75 -1.91 -3.41
N GLN A 178 -16.94 -1.50 -4.66
CA GLN A 178 -18.15 -0.80 -5.11
C GLN A 178 -19.42 -1.59 -4.86
N SER A 179 -19.36 -2.92 -5.00
CA SER A 179 -20.50 -3.80 -4.74
C SER A 179 -21.01 -3.76 -3.30
N LEU A 180 -20.10 -3.50 -2.35
CA LEU A 180 -20.43 -3.40 -0.92
C LEU A 180 -20.94 -2.01 -0.52
N TYR A 181 -20.53 -0.96 -1.24
CA TYR A 181 -20.79 0.43 -0.84
C TYR A 181 -21.48 1.27 -1.93
N PRO A 182 -22.55 0.76 -2.57
CA PRO A 182 -23.15 1.41 -3.75
C PRO A 182 -23.74 2.80 -3.49
N ASP A 183 -24.04 3.15 -2.24
CA ASP A 183 -24.75 4.37 -1.86
C ASP A 183 -23.85 5.44 -1.24
N THR A 184 -22.52 5.25 -1.28
CA THR A 184 -21.52 6.14 -0.66
C THR A 184 -20.37 6.48 -1.60
N THR A 185 -19.43 7.32 -1.15
CA THR A 185 -18.19 7.64 -1.88
C THR A 185 -17.37 6.39 -2.26
N TYR A 186 -17.53 5.28 -1.54
CA TYR A 186 -16.84 4.03 -1.84
C TYR A 186 -17.47 3.21 -2.99
N GLY A 187 -18.63 3.64 -3.48
CA GLY A 187 -19.29 3.10 -4.67
C GLY A 187 -18.78 3.71 -5.98
N VAL A 188 -17.86 4.68 -5.91
CA VAL A 188 -17.21 5.29 -7.08
C VAL A 188 -15.69 5.09 -7.01
N ASP A 189 -15.02 5.17 -8.16
CA ASP A 189 -13.55 5.07 -8.23
C ASP A 189 -12.90 6.43 -7.99
N SER A 190 -12.25 6.60 -6.85
CA SER A 190 -11.52 7.83 -6.49
C SER A 190 -10.30 8.09 -7.38
N GLY A 191 -9.71 7.03 -7.95
CA GLY A 191 -8.62 7.11 -8.92
C GLY A 191 -9.08 7.60 -10.28
N GLY A 192 -10.31 7.26 -10.64
CA GLY A 192 -10.98 7.65 -11.88
C GLY A 192 -11.15 6.50 -12.87
N ASP A 193 -12.37 6.35 -13.39
CA ASP A 193 -12.68 5.47 -14.50
C ASP A 193 -12.31 6.16 -15.83
N PRO A 194 -11.45 5.57 -16.68
CA PRO A 194 -11.08 6.17 -17.97
C PRO A 194 -12.26 6.53 -18.88
N SER A 195 -13.38 5.82 -18.75
CA SER A 195 -14.61 6.14 -19.49
C SER A 195 -15.35 7.36 -18.94
N VAL A 196 -15.12 7.73 -17.67
CA VAL A 196 -15.79 8.79 -16.93
C VAL A 196 -14.90 10.04 -16.75
N ILE A 197 -13.59 9.88 -16.60
CA ILE A 197 -12.61 10.97 -16.46
C ILE A 197 -12.85 12.12 -17.44
N PRO A 198 -13.15 11.88 -18.75
CA PRO A 198 -13.39 12.97 -19.71
C PRO A 198 -14.67 13.80 -19.47
N ASN A 199 -15.41 13.51 -18.42
CA ASN A 199 -16.56 14.34 -18.00
C ASN A 199 -16.17 15.39 -16.95
N LEU A 200 -14.96 15.35 -16.40
CA LEU A 200 -14.49 16.32 -15.42
C LEU A 200 -14.32 17.70 -16.06
N THR A 201 -15.02 18.69 -15.51
CA THR A 201 -14.91 20.10 -15.94
C THR A 201 -13.91 20.86 -15.10
N TYR A 202 -13.35 21.94 -15.65
CA TYR A 202 -12.44 22.81 -14.92
C TYR A 202 -13.11 23.49 -13.69
N GLU A 203 -14.38 23.84 -13.81
CA GLU A 203 -15.15 24.46 -12.73
C GLU A 203 -15.32 23.49 -11.55
N ALA A 204 -15.66 22.24 -11.82
CA ALA A 204 -15.76 21.19 -10.79
C ALA A 204 -14.40 20.96 -10.13
N PHE A 205 -13.35 20.83 -10.91
CA PHE A 205 -11.96 20.64 -10.47
C PHE A 205 -11.51 21.78 -9.53
N LYS A 206 -11.67 23.04 -9.95
CA LYS A 206 -11.33 24.21 -9.14
C LYS A 206 -12.17 24.32 -7.88
N SER A 207 -13.47 24.04 -7.99
CA SER A 207 -14.40 24.07 -6.86
C SER A 207 -14.07 23.01 -5.81
N PHE A 208 -13.67 21.81 -6.23
CA PHE A 208 -13.29 20.72 -5.31
C PHE A 208 -12.09 21.11 -4.44
N HIS A 209 -11.04 21.68 -5.03
CA HIS A 209 -9.90 22.21 -4.28
C HIS A 209 -10.35 23.30 -3.29
N SER A 210 -11.04 24.34 -3.77
CA SER A 210 -11.40 25.48 -2.91
C SER A 210 -12.31 25.11 -1.74
N ARG A 211 -13.10 24.04 -1.85
CA ARG A 211 -13.99 23.56 -0.78
C ARG A 211 -13.28 22.63 0.21
N LEU A 212 -12.39 21.75 -0.26
CA LEU A 212 -11.88 20.66 0.55
C LEU A 212 -10.42 20.83 0.99
N TYR A 213 -9.59 21.59 0.25
CA TYR A 213 -8.20 21.86 0.60
C TYR A 213 -8.10 23.15 1.44
N HIS A 214 -8.69 23.07 2.61
CA HIS A 214 -8.75 24.19 3.54
C HIS A 214 -8.27 23.78 4.94
N PRO A 215 -7.61 24.68 5.71
CA PRO A 215 -7.17 24.34 7.07
C PRO A 215 -8.26 23.74 7.97
N SER A 216 -9.52 24.20 7.82
CA SER A 216 -10.66 23.67 8.59
C SER A 216 -11.02 22.19 8.26
N ASN A 217 -10.41 21.61 7.22
CA ASN A 217 -10.53 20.20 6.83
C ASN A 217 -9.20 19.45 6.95
N ALA A 218 -8.14 20.12 7.40
CA ALA A 218 -6.80 19.56 7.42
C ALA A 218 -6.49 18.86 8.73
N LYS A 219 -5.89 17.67 8.61
CA LYS A 219 -5.29 16.92 9.72
C LYS A 219 -3.79 16.82 9.48
N PHE A 220 -3.00 17.42 10.35
CA PHE A 220 -1.53 17.45 10.26
C PHE A 220 -0.91 16.40 11.16
N VAL A 221 0.16 15.80 10.71
CA VAL A 221 0.98 14.90 11.52
C VAL A 221 2.44 15.32 11.43
N PHE A 222 3.10 15.42 12.57
CA PHE A 222 4.55 15.45 12.68
C PHE A 222 5.04 14.27 13.51
N TYR A 223 6.16 13.72 13.16
CA TYR A 223 6.81 12.62 13.89
C TYR A 223 8.33 12.77 13.78
N GLY A 224 9.03 12.58 14.88
CA GLY A 224 10.50 12.56 14.89
C GLY A 224 11.11 13.33 16.05
N ASP A 225 12.43 13.59 15.94
CA ASP A 225 13.30 14.20 16.93
C ASP A 225 13.44 15.72 16.77
N ASP A 226 12.75 16.33 15.81
CA ASP A 226 12.78 17.77 15.60
C ASP A 226 12.02 18.56 16.67
N ASP A 227 12.29 19.87 16.77
CA ASP A 227 11.72 20.75 17.78
C ASP A 227 10.18 20.87 17.64
N PRO A 228 9.39 20.41 18.63
CA PRO A 228 7.94 20.46 18.59
C PRO A 228 7.36 21.88 18.56
N GLU A 229 8.01 22.88 19.13
CA GLU A 229 7.57 24.28 19.06
C GLU A 229 7.74 24.84 17.63
N ARG A 230 8.80 24.44 16.95
CA ARG A 230 9.02 24.81 15.55
C ARG A 230 7.92 24.28 14.62
N ARG A 231 7.37 23.10 14.90
CA ARG A 231 6.22 22.52 14.19
C ARG A 231 5.00 23.46 14.26
N LEU A 232 4.70 23.95 15.46
CA LEU A 232 3.57 24.87 15.68
C LEU A 232 3.79 26.21 14.99
N GLU A 233 4.99 26.78 15.11
CA GLU A 233 5.37 28.04 14.47
C GLU A 233 5.22 27.98 12.95
N ILE A 234 5.73 26.90 12.30
CA ILE A 234 5.64 26.73 10.85
C ILE A 234 4.19 26.65 10.40
N LEU A 235 3.36 25.87 11.09
CA LEU A 235 1.95 25.74 10.75
C LEU A 235 1.18 27.06 10.99
N ASP A 236 1.35 27.70 12.15
CA ASP A 236 0.63 28.96 12.46
C ASP A 236 0.92 30.04 11.43
N LYS A 237 2.16 30.16 10.97
CA LYS A 237 2.53 31.12 9.92
C LYS A 237 1.73 30.96 8.63
N VAL A 238 1.33 29.73 8.28
CA VAL A 238 0.53 29.44 7.11
C VAL A 238 -0.96 29.55 7.44
N LEU A 239 -1.39 28.92 8.54
CA LEU A 239 -2.81 28.78 8.88
C LEU A 239 -3.47 30.09 9.29
N SER A 240 -2.74 30.99 9.94
CA SER A 240 -3.25 32.30 10.39
C SER A 240 -3.72 33.20 9.23
N ALA A 241 -3.31 32.92 7.99
CA ALA A 241 -3.77 33.64 6.81
C ALA A 241 -5.21 33.27 6.37
N PHE A 242 -5.76 32.17 6.91
CA PHE A 242 -7.07 31.67 6.53
C PHE A 242 -8.15 32.06 7.54
N GLU A 243 -9.35 32.35 7.02
CA GLU A 243 -10.55 32.46 7.85
C GLU A 243 -11.22 31.08 7.99
N PRO A 244 -11.85 30.75 9.13
CA PRO A 244 -12.50 29.47 9.31
C PRO A 244 -13.70 29.31 8.37
N ILE A 245 -13.87 28.13 7.80
CA ILE A 245 -15.05 27.79 6.99
C ILE A 245 -15.68 26.50 7.50
N LYS A 246 -16.97 26.33 7.23
CA LYS A 246 -17.64 25.03 7.40
C LYS A 246 -17.37 24.19 6.15
N VAL A 247 -16.67 23.07 6.34
CA VAL A 247 -16.40 22.15 5.25
C VAL A 247 -17.38 20.98 5.32
N ASP A 248 -18.03 20.69 4.20
CA ASP A 248 -18.86 19.50 4.02
C ASP A 248 -17.99 18.41 3.38
N SER A 249 -17.40 17.59 4.22
CA SER A 249 -16.51 16.48 3.83
C SER A 249 -16.84 15.18 4.60
N GLU A 250 -18.03 15.08 5.16
CA GLU A 250 -18.44 13.89 5.89
C GLU A 250 -18.48 12.68 4.95
N VAL A 251 -17.89 11.57 5.40
CA VAL A 251 -17.95 10.28 4.72
C VAL A 251 -19.16 9.52 5.24
N ALA A 252 -20.19 9.37 4.41
CA ALA A 252 -21.43 8.71 4.81
C ALA A 252 -21.21 7.21 5.09
N LEU A 253 -22.01 6.66 6.01
CA LEU A 253 -22.07 5.22 6.24
C LEU A 253 -22.96 4.55 5.19
N GLN A 254 -22.51 3.42 4.66
CA GLN A 254 -23.31 2.58 3.80
C GLN A 254 -24.41 1.91 4.64
N PRO A 255 -25.70 2.08 4.30
CA PRO A 255 -26.78 1.33 4.94
C PRO A 255 -26.63 -0.18 4.72
N ARG A 256 -26.92 -0.98 5.75
CA ARG A 256 -26.81 -2.43 5.63
C ARG A 256 -27.84 -3.01 4.67
N PHE A 257 -27.41 -3.99 3.87
CA PHE A 257 -28.32 -4.78 3.04
C PHE A 257 -29.23 -5.65 3.91
N ASN A 258 -30.45 -5.86 3.43
CA ASN A 258 -31.39 -6.77 4.08
C ASN A 258 -31.20 -8.24 3.69
N ALA A 259 -30.47 -8.49 2.60
CA ALA A 259 -30.16 -9.83 2.09
C ALA A 259 -28.88 -9.80 1.24
N PRO A 260 -28.18 -10.94 1.16
CA PRO A 260 -27.02 -11.09 0.28
C PRO A 260 -27.33 -10.76 -1.17
N ARG A 261 -26.36 -10.19 -1.89
CA ARG A 261 -26.46 -9.88 -3.31
C ARG A 261 -25.49 -10.72 -4.12
N ARG A 262 -25.90 -11.05 -5.36
CA ARG A 262 -25.05 -11.72 -6.32
C ARG A 262 -24.94 -10.88 -7.59
N GLN A 263 -23.72 -10.77 -8.13
CA GLN A 263 -23.41 -9.97 -9.32
C GLN A 263 -22.50 -10.75 -10.25
N GLU A 264 -22.55 -10.42 -11.54
CA GLU A 264 -21.68 -10.98 -12.55
C GLU A 264 -21.07 -9.83 -13.38
N TYR A 265 -19.77 -9.92 -13.62
CA TYR A 265 -19.03 -9.00 -14.49
C TYR A 265 -18.19 -9.78 -15.48
N THR A 266 -17.79 -9.12 -16.56
CA THR A 266 -16.80 -9.64 -17.49
C THR A 266 -15.45 -8.99 -17.24
N LEU A 267 -14.37 -9.71 -17.55
CA LEU A 267 -12.99 -9.21 -17.50
C LEU A 267 -12.29 -9.52 -18.82
N PRO A 268 -11.43 -8.58 -19.31
CA PRO A 268 -10.67 -8.83 -20.53
C PRO A 268 -9.69 -9.98 -20.33
N LEU A 269 -9.56 -10.83 -21.34
CA LEU A 269 -8.53 -11.85 -21.44
C LEU A 269 -7.36 -11.36 -22.27
N SER A 270 -6.14 -11.87 -22.00
CA SER A 270 -5.07 -11.81 -22.99
C SER A 270 -5.27 -12.88 -24.08
N GLU A 271 -4.96 -12.57 -25.33
CA GLU A 271 -5.13 -13.48 -26.50
C GLU A 271 -4.32 -14.78 -26.37
N GLU A 272 -3.24 -14.80 -25.58
CA GLU A 272 -2.35 -15.95 -25.40
C GLU A 272 -2.93 -17.08 -24.52
N ASP A 273 -4.04 -16.84 -23.82
CA ASP A 273 -4.39 -17.71 -22.71
C ASP A 273 -5.33 -18.86 -23.07
N GLY A 274 -5.91 -19.04 -24.20
CA GLY A 274 -6.67 -20.21 -24.68
C GLY A 274 -7.24 -21.21 -23.64
N LYS A 275 -7.17 -20.88 -22.34
CA LYS A 275 -7.50 -21.71 -21.19
C LYS A 275 -8.96 -21.54 -20.81
N THR A 276 -9.64 -22.64 -20.54
CA THR A 276 -11.05 -22.67 -20.10
C THR A 276 -11.25 -22.22 -18.66
N ARG A 277 -10.17 -22.12 -17.83
CA ARG A 277 -10.22 -21.82 -16.39
C ARG A 277 -9.60 -20.45 -16.12
N GLN A 278 -10.37 -19.39 -16.37
CA GLN A 278 -9.91 -18.00 -16.16
C GLN A 278 -10.92 -17.15 -15.39
N GLY A 279 -12.02 -17.76 -14.93
CA GLY A 279 -12.99 -17.10 -14.08
C GLY A 279 -12.37 -16.70 -12.73
N ARG A 280 -12.98 -15.73 -12.09
CA ARG A 280 -12.69 -15.36 -10.70
C ARG A 280 -13.99 -15.26 -9.93
N ILE A 281 -13.94 -15.59 -8.65
CA ILE A 281 -15.05 -15.38 -7.73
C ILE A 281 -14.53 -14.71 -6.47
N THR A 282 -15.25 -13.68 -6.03
CA THR A 282 -15.05 -13.06 -4.71
C THR A 282 -16.32 -13.12 -3.88
N LEU A 283 -16.12 -13.40 -2.60
CA LEU A 283 -17.13 -13.25 -1.56
C LEU A 283 -16.68 -12.09 -0.68
N ASN A 284 -17.52 -11.09 -0.55
CA ASN A 284 -17.20 -9.82 0.08
C ASN A 284 -18.23 -9.51 1.16
N TRP A 285 -17.79 -9.03 2.32
CA TRP A 285 -18.64 -8.65 3.46
C TRP A 285 -18.29 -7.24 3.90
N MET A 286 -19.29 -6.39 4.11
CA MET A 286 -19.10 -5.14 4.85
C MET A 286 -19.22 -5.44 6.35
N LEU A 287 -18.21 -4.98 7.09
CA LEU A 287 -18.11 -5.13 8.54
C LEU A 287 -18.56 -3.85 9.26
N ASP A 288 -18.17 -3.69 10.52
CA ASP A 288 -18.49 -2.53 11.33
C ASP A 288 -17.51 -1.36 11.07
N GLU A 289 -17.76 -0.20 11.69
CA GLU A 289 -16.84 0.95 11.61
C GLU A 289 -15.48 0.58 12.24
N VAL A 290 -14.41 1.14 11.67
CA VAL A 290 -13.01 0.86 12.06
C VAL A 290 -12.61 1.42 13.44
N THR A 291 -13.53 2.05 14.14
CA THR A 291 -13.27 2.95 15.27
C THR A 291 -12.99 2.28 16.60
N GLU A 292 -13.35 0.99 16.77
CA GLU A 292 -13.20 0.26 18.05
C GLU A 292 -11.89 -0.55 18.05
N PRO A 293 -10.86 -0.16 18.86
CA PRO A 293 -9.53 -0.76 18.79
C PRO A 293 -9.48 -2.27 19.04
N GLU A 294 -10.23 -2.78 20.02
CA GLU A 294 -10.26 -4.20 20.33
C GLU A 294 -10.89 -5.01 19.19
N ALA A 295 -12.04 -4.57 18.68
CA ALA A 295 -12.74 -5.23 17.57
C ALA A 295 -11.88 -5.22 16.30
N ARG A 296 -11.22 -4.08 16.01
CA ARG A 296 -10.28 -3.95 14.89
C ARG A 296 -9.11 -4.91 15.01
N LEU A 297 -8.51 -5.02 16.21
CA LEU A 297 -7.41 -5.94 16.49
C LEU A 297 -7.87 -7.39 16.36
N ALA A 298 -8.99 -7.76 16.95
CA ALA A 298 -9.53 -9.12 16.90
C ALA A 298 -9.86 -9.55 15.45
N LEU A 299 -10.46 -8.66 14.65
CA LEU A 299 -10.69 -8.92 13.23
C LEU A 299 -9.40 -9.08 12.43
N GLY A 300 -8.35 -8.29 12.73
CA GLY A 300 -7.04 -8.43 12.10
C GLY A 300 -6.35 -9.76 12.46
N ILE A 301 -6.53 -10.24 13.68
CA ILE A 301 -6.03 -11.56 14.09
C ILE A 301 -6.87 -12.67 13.43
N LEU A 302 -8.20 -12.51 13.36
CA LEU A 302 -9.06 -13.45 12.66
C LEU A 302 -8.69 -13.57 11.18
N ASP A 303 -8.43 -12.45 10.50
CA ASP A 303 -7.94 -12.46 9.13
C ASP A 303 -6.66 -13.30 8.99
N TYR A 304 -5.70 -13.09 9.89
CA TYR A 304 -4.47 -13.87 9.92
C TYR A 304 -4.73 -15.36 10.18
N VAL A 305 -5.65 -15.69 11.09
CA VAL A 305 -6.08 -17.08 11.37
C VAL A 305 -6.66 -17.73 10.13
N LEU A 306 -7.50 -17.01 9.37
CA LEU A 306 -8.21 -17.55 8.21
C LEU A 306 -7.34 -17.63 6.94
N LEU A 307 -6.52 -16.60 6.68
CA LEU A 307 -5.84 -16.39 5.40
C LEU A 307 -4.34 -16.11 5.50
N GLY A 308 -3.81 -15.78 6.69
CA GLY A 308 -2.48 -15.17 6.87
C GLY A 308 -1.29 -16.08 6.53
N THR A 309 -1.47 -17.39 6.47
CA THR A 309 -0.43 -18.35 6.11
C THR A 309 -0.92 -19.39 5.10
N PRO A 310 -0.04 -20.08 4.38
CA PRO A 310 -0.45 -21.20 3.52
C PRO A 310 -1.16 -22.34 4.29
N ALA A 311 -0.92 -22.43 5.60
CA ALA A 311 -1.53 -23.41 6.49
C ALA A 311 -2.86 -22.92 7.11
N ALA A 312 -3.20 -21.65 6.93
CA ALA A 312 -4.44 -21.06 7.45
C ALA A 312 -5.68 -21.77 6.91
N PRO A 313 -6.67 -22.12 7.75
CA PRO A 313 -7.68 -23.11 7.40
C PRO A 313 -8.53 -22.75 6.20
N LEU A 314 -8.90 -21.49 6.01
CA LEU A 314 -9.70 -21.08 4.85
C LEU A 314 -8.84 -21.03 3.58
N ARG A 315 -7.65 -20.46 3.65
CA ARG A 315 -6.70 -20.43 2.52
C ARG A 315 -6.34 -21.84 2.07
N LYS A 316 -6.01 -22.72 3.03
CA LYS A 316 -5.69 -24.11 2.76
C LYS A 316 -6.84 -24.84 2.08
N ALA A 317 -8.07 -24.69 2.61
CA ALA A 317 -9.26 -25.31 2.01
C ALA A 317 -9.48 -24.86 0.56
N LEU A 318 -9.30 -23.57 0.27
CA LEU A 318 -9.43 -23.01 -1.07
C LEU A 318 -8.37 -23.59 -2.03
N ILE A 319 -7.10 -23.64 -1.62
CA ILE A 319 -6.01 -24.16 -2.47
C ILE A 319 -6.13 -25.68 -2.67
N ASP A 320 -6.39 -26.43 -1.60
CA ASP A 320 -6.52 -27.90 -1.65
C ASP A 320 -7.71 -28.37 -2.48
N SER A 321 -8.74 -27.52 -2.65
CA SER A 321 -9.91 -27.83 -3.47
C SER A 321 -9.58 -28.04 -4.95
N ARG A 322 -8.49 -27.46 -5.43
CA ARG A 322 -8.09 -27.42 -6.85
C ARG A 322 -9.18 -26.85 -7.79
N LEU A 323 -10.14 -26.11 -7.24
CA LEU A 323 -11.17 -25.41 -8.02
C LEU A 323 -10.61 -24.19 -8.76
N GLY A 324 -9.50 -23.62 -8.29
CA GLY A 324 -8.80 -22.50 -8.90
C GLY A 324 -7.28 -22.61 -8.72
N ASP A 325 -6.57 -21.63 -9.27
CA ASP A 325 -5.10 -21.60 -9.28
C ASP A 325 -4.51 -20.86 -8.07
N ASN A 326 -5.22 -19.86 -7.54
CA ASN A 326 -4.77 -19.09 -6.36
C ASN A 326 -5.95 -18.36 -5.67
N THR A 327 -5.74 -17.97 -4.41
CA THR A 327 -6.69 -17.14 -3.68
C THR A 327 -6.72 -15.70 -4.19
N ILE A 328 -7.86 -15.03 -4.04
CA ILE A 328 -8.09 -13.61 -4.34
C ILE A 328 -8.97 -13.00 -3.24
N GLY A 329 -9.02 -11.67 -3.13
CA GLY A 329 -9.92 -10.94 -2.22
C GLY A 329 -9.20 -10.16 -1.11
N GLY A 330 -7.97 -10.51 -0.74
CA GLY A 330 -7.12 -9.70 0.14
C GLY A 330 -7.41 -9.75 1.65
N GLY A 331 -8.46 -10.43 2.11
CA GLY A 331 -8.79 -10.53 3.54
C GLY A 331 -9.45 -9.26 4.09
N LEU A 332 -9.00 -8.81 5.27
CA LEU A 332 -9.53 -7.65 5.96
C LEU A 332 -9.00 -6.33 5.39
N GLU A 333 -9.91 -5.51 4.84
CA GLU A 333 -9.67 -4.11 4.49
C GLU A 333 -10.19 -3.19 5.61
N ALA A 334 -9.32 -2.37 6.17
CA ALA A 334 -9.62 -1.52 7.31
C ALA A 334 -9.18 -0.06 7.13
N HIS A 335 -8.97 0.38 5.88
CA HIS A 335 -8.65 1.76 5.55
C HIS A 335 -9.89 2.61 5.23
N LEU A 336 -11.05 1.98 5.07
CA LEU A 336 -12.34 2.62 4.87
C LEU A 336 -13.05 2.87 6.21
N ARG A 337 -14.04 3.76 6.22
CA ARG A 337 -14.83 4.06 7.42
C ARG A 337 -15.53 2.81 7.99
N GLN A 338 -16.14 2.01 7.12
CA GLN A 338 -16.65 0.68 7.43
C GLN A 338 -15.68 -0.34 6.83
N MET A 339 -15.19 -1.24 7.65
CA MET A 339 -14.26 -2.28 7.21
C MET A 339 -14.95 -3.26 6.24
N SER A 340 -14.15 -3.97 5.47
CA SER A 340 -14.64 -5.10 4.68
C SER A 340 -13.72 -6.32 4.83
N PHE A 341 -14.27 -7.48 4.50
CA PHE A 341 -13.52 -8.71 4.38
C PHE A 341 -13.84 -9.34 3.03
N ALA A 342 -12.81 -9.81 2.33
CA ALA A 342 -12.99 -10.43 1.02
C ALA A 342 -12.12 -11.68 0.88
N THR A 343 -12.68 -12.73 0.26
CA THR A 343 -11.95 -13.95 -0.09
C THR A 343 -12.52 -14.58 -1.36
N GLY A 344 -11.76 -15.45 -2.00
CA GLY A 344 -12.21 -16.15 -3.19
C GLY A 344 -11.09 -16.88 -3.91
N LEU A 345 -11.35 -17.27 -5.14
CA LEU A 345 -10.42 -17.95 -6.03
C LEU A 345 -10.36 -17.30 -7.41
N LYS A 346 -9.18 -17.30 -8.00
CA LYS A 346 -8.93 -17.02 -9.42
C LYS A 346 -8.46 -18.26 -10.16
N GLY A 347 -8.63 -18.26 -11.48
CA GLY A 347 -8.34 -19.45 -12.29
C GLY A 347 -9.40 -20.53 -12.15
N ILE A 348 -10.66 -20.16 -11.93
CA ILE A 348 -11.79 -21.12 -11.82
C ILE A 348 -12.46 -21.33 -13.18
N ASP A 349 -13.11 -22.51 -13.34
CA ASP A 349 -14.19 -22.62 -14.35
C ASP A 349 -15.39 -21.80 -13.80
N PRO A 350 -15.94 -20.84 -14.59
CA PRO A 350 -17.10 -20.07 -14.14
C PRO A 350 -18.31 -20.89 -13.68
N LYS A 351 -18.41 -22.15 -14.11
CA LYS A 351 -19.48 -23.08 -13.68
C LYS A 351 -19.30 -23.63 -12.27
N ASP A 352 -18.10 -23.50 -11.72
CA ASP A 352 -17.75 -23.99 -10.38
C ASP A 352 -17.90 -22.93 -9.29
N ASP A 353 -18.42 -21.76 -9.63
CA ASP A 353 -18.60 -20.63 -8.71
C ASP A 353 -19.39 -21.01 -7.46
N GLY A 354 -20.50 -21.73 -7.62
CA GLY A 354 -21.30 -22.25 -6.50
C GLY A 354 -20.54 -23.23 -5.61
N LYS A 355 -19.59 -24.01 -6.17
CA LYS A 355 -18.75 -24.93 -5.38
C LYS A 355 -17.77 -24.17 -4.51
N VAL A 356 -17.18 -23.08 -5.05
CA VAL A 356 -16.25 -22.23 -4.28
C VAL A 356 -17.01 -21.52 -3.16
N GLU A 357 -18.18 -20.95 -3.45
CA GLU A 357 -19.03 -20.32 -2.44
C GLU A 357 -19.41 -21.31 -1.32
N ALA A 358 -19.87 -22.50 -1.66
CA ALA A 358 -20.19 -23.56 -0.70
C ALA A 358 -18.98 -23.93 0.16
N LEU A 359 -17.78 -24.11 -0.45
CA LEU A 359 -16.56 -24.44 0.26
C LEU A 359 -16.18 -23.38 1.30
N VAL A 360 -16.32 -22.09 0.97
CA VAL A 360 -16.06 -20.98 1.91
C VAL A 360 -17.02 -21.06 3.10
N PHE A 361 -18.33 -21.18 2.84
CA PHE A 361 -19.32 -21.24 3.90
C PHE A 361 -19.23 -22.51 4.75
N ASP A 362 -18.97 -23.67 4.15
CA ASP A 362 -18.75 -24.92 4.86
C ASP A 362 -17.54 -24.84 5.78
N THR A 363 -16.43 -24.26 5.29
CA THR A 363 -15.22 -24.06 6.08
C THR A 363 -15.45 -23.12 7.25
N LEU A 364 -16.04 -21.94 7.01
CA LEU A 364 -16.39 -20.98 8.06
C LEU A 364 -17.37 -21.57 9.06
N GLY A 365 -18.42 -22.27 8.58
CA GLY A 365 -19.41 -22.93 9.40
C GLY A 365 -18.81 -24.02 10.28
N ARG A 366 -17.88 -24.82 9.76
CA ARG A 366 -17.16 -25.84 10.53
C ARG A 366 -16.31 -25.17 11.63
N LEU A 367 -15.52 -24.15 11.30
CA LEU A 367 -14.71 -23.42 12.29
C LEU A 367 -15.57 -22.79 13.39
N ALA A 368 -16.70 -22.19 13.03
CA ALA A 368 -17.62 -21.58 14.00
C ALA A 368 -18.27 -22.62 14.94
N ARG A 369 -18.55 -23.84 14.47
CA ARG A 369 -19.17 -24.90 15.28
C ARG A 369 -18.15 -25.69 16.09
N GLU A 370 -17.14 -26.23 15.42
CA GLU A 370 -16.19 -27.18 16.00
C GLU A 370 -15.06 -26.47 16.77
N GLY A 371 -14.80 -25.20 16.44
CA GLY A 371 -13.71 -24.41 17.00
C GLY A 371 -12.53 -24.32 16.07
N ILE A 372 -11.69 -23.33 16.34
CA ILE A 372 -10.41 -23.12 15.69
C ILE A 372 -9.34 -23.84 16.53
N ASP A 373 -8.39 -24.52 15.88
CA ASP A 373 -7.28 -25.15 16.58
C ASP A 373 -6.55 -24.13 17.47
N PRO A 374 -6.45 -24.36 18.80
CA PRO A 374 -5.81 -23.44 19.72
C PRO A 374 -4.36 -23.07 19.34
N LEU A 375 -3.62 -23.98 18.70
CA LEU A 375 -2.25 -23.71 18.24
C LEU A 375 -2.23 -22.71 17.09
N THR A 376 -3.24 -22.71 16.23
CA THR A 376 -3.41 -21.71 15.17
C THR A 376 -3.72 -20.33 15.77
N VAL A 377 -4.59 -20.26 16.78
CA VAL A 377 -4.91 -19.01 17.48
C VAL A 377 -3.67 -18.47 18.21
N GLU A 378 -2.95 -19.32 18.95
CA GLU A 378 -1.72 -18.93 19.65
C GLU A 378 -0.66 -18.39 18.67
N ALA A 379 -0.47 -19.04 17.52
CA ALA A 379 0.45 -18.58 16.48
C ALA A 379 0.05 -17.23 15.89
N ALA A 380 -1.23 -17.02 15.63
CA ALA A 380 -1.75 -15.75 15.10
C ALA A 380 -1.60 -14.60 16.10
N MET A 381 -1.94 -14.85 17.36
CA MET A 381 -1.76 -13.89 18.47
C MET A 381 -0.30 -13.49 18.61
N ASN A 382 0.61 -14.47 18.73
CA ASN A 382 2.06 -14.21 18.86
C ASN A 382 2.62 -13.45 17.65
N THR A 383 2.26 -13.86 16.42
CA THR A 383 2.76 -13.20 15.21
C THR A 383 2.26 -11.76 15.12
N THR A 384 0.99 -11.50 15.47
CA THR A 384 0.42 -10.15 15.44
C THR A 384 1.07 -9.26 16.51
N GLU A 385 1.19 -9.75 17.75
CA GLU A 385 1.87 -9.00 18.82
C GLU A 385 3.32 -8.71 18.46
N PHE A 386 4.04 -9.68 17.90
CA PHE A 386 5.43 -9.51 17.48
C PHE A 386 5.55 -8.42 16.41
N ARG A 387 4.69 -8.41 15.39
CA ARG A 387 4.65 -7.36 14.35
C ARG A 387 4.38 -5.98 14.93
N LEU A 388 3.43 -5.87 15.84
CA LEU A 388 3.08 -4.62 16.49
C LEU A 388 4.22 -4.09 17.36
N ARG A 389 4.88 -4.96 18.12
CA ARG A 389 6.02 -4.64 19.00
C ARG A 389 7.25 -4.24 18.19
N GLU A 390 7.61 -5.00 17.18
CA GLU A 390 8.74 -4.74 16.30
C GLU A 390 8.52 -3.45 15.50
N ASN A 391 7.31 -3.22 15.03
CA ASN A 391 6.92 -2.09 14.18
C ASN A 391 7.94 -1.83 13.05
N ASN A 392 8.40 -2.92 12.42
CA ASN A 392 9.38 -2.87 11.35
C ASN A 392 8.68 -2.58 10.02
N THR A 393 8.92 -1.39 9.49
CA THR A 393 8.36 -0.92 8.22
C THR A 393 9.35 -1.04 7.04
N GLY A 394 10.52 -1.65 7.26
CA GLY A 394 11.58 -1.74 6.25
C GLY A 394 12.14 -0.36 5.89
N SER A 395 12.21 -0.05 4.60
CA SER A 395 12.62 1.27 4.11
C SER A 395 11.50 2.32 4.15
N PHE A 396 10.26 1.92 4.42
CA PHE A 396 9.14 2.86 4.53
C PHE A 396 9.24 3.61 5.87
N PRO A 397 9.16 4.96 5.90
CA PRO A 397 9.31 5.72 7.15
C PRO A 397 8.28 5.34 8.20
N ARG A 398 8.74 5.01 9.41
CA ARG A 398 7.89 4.57 10.53
C ARG A 398 6.81 5.61 10.87
N GLY A 399 7.16 6.89 10.86
CA GLY A 399 6.21 7.97 11.13
C GLY A 399 5.05 8.02 10.14
N ILE A 400 5.27 7.68 8.86
CA ILE A 400 4.18 7.60 7.87
C ILE A 400 3.24 6.42 8.21
N SER A 401 3.79 5.26 8.59
CA SER A 401 2.97 4.12 9.03
C SER A 401 2.10 4.46 10.24
N ILE A 402 2.67 5.21 11.21
CA ILE A 402 1.95 5.69 12.40
C ILE A 402 0.86 6.69 12.00
N MET A 403 1.18 7.66 11.14
CA MET A 403 0.20 8.61 10.57
C MET A 403 -0.97 7.89 9.91
N MET A 404 -0.70 6.93 9.02
CA MET A 404 -1.74 6.18 8.32
C MET A 404 -2.61 5.37 9.29
N ARG A 405 -2.02 4.83 10.37
CA ARG A 405 -2.77 4.13 11.43
C ARG A 405 -3.66 5.10 12.22
N ALA A 406 -3.16 6.28 12.56
CA ALA A 406 -3.97 7.33 13.19
C ALA A 406 -5.17 7.74 12.32
N LEU A 407 -4.93 7.94 11.02
CA LEU A 407 -5.95 8.37 10.07
C LEU A 407 -7.08 7.33 9.87
N GLN A 408 -6.88 6.06 10.20
CA GLN A 408 -7.96 5.05 10.09
C GLN A 408 -9.18 5.37 10.97
N SER A 409 -9.01 6.04 12.10
CA SER A 409 -10.10 6.49 12.97
C SER A 409 -10.23 8.01 12.99
N TRP A 410 -9.12 8.71 13.03
CA TRP A 410 -9.10 10.17 13.13
C TRP A 410 -9.71 10.88 11.92
N ASN A 411 -9.59 10.28 10.73
CA ASN A 411 -10.25 10.80 9.52
C ASN A 411 -11.78 10.94 9.69
N TYR A 412 -12.38 10.18 10.60
CA TYR A 412 -13.82 10.19 10.90
C TYR A 412 -14.13 10.83 12.25
N ASP A 413 -13.24 11.71 12.73
CA ASP A 413 -13.37 12.48 13.98
C ASP A 413 -13.50 11.57 15.22
N ARG A 414 -12.83 10.40 15.20
CA ARG A 414 -12.71 9.44 16.31
C ARG A 414 -11.33 9.54 16.96
N ASP A 415 -11.11 8.77 18.03
CA ASP A 415 -9.83 8.77 18.76
C ASP A 415 -8.65 8.49 17.83
N ALA A 416 -7.77 9.47 17.71
CA ALA A 416 -6.58 9.40 16.84
C ALA A 416 -5.51 8.45 17.34
N LEU A 417 -5.48 8.14 18.63
CA LEU A 417 -4.43 7.33 19.29
C LEU A 417 -4.87 5.89 19.55
N GLY A 418 -6.17 5.62 19.59
CA GLY A 418 -6.71 4.33 20.01
C GLY A 418 -6.21 3.14 19.17
N LEU A 419 -6.00 3.33 17.86
CA LEU A 419 -5.46 2.27 16.99
C LEU A 419 -3.93 2.13 17.06
N ILE A 420 -3.23 3.09 17.67
CA ILE A 420 -1.78 3.04 17.91
C ILE A 420 -1.47 2.36 19.23
N ALA A 421 -2.25 2.65 20.27
CA ALA A 421 -2.15 2.11 21.63
C ALA A 421 -2.71 0.67 21.69
N TRP A 422 -1.99 -0.28 21.12
CA TRP A 422 -2.47 -1.65 20.91
C TRP A 422 -2.27 -2.58 22.12
N GLU A 423 -1.42 -2.23 23.11
CA GLU A 423 -1.09 -3.13 24.24
C GLU A 423 -2.33 -3.50 25.05
N LYS A 424 -3.12 -2.51 25.46
CA LYS A 424 -4.33 -2.74 26.25
C LYS A 424 -5.38 -3.58 25.50
N PRO A 425 -5.77 -3.27 24.25
CA PRO A 425 -6.64 -4.16 23.45
C PRO A 425 -6.12 -5.59 23.31
N MET A 426 -4.81 -5.77 23.19
CA MET A 426 -4.19 -7.10 23.13
C MET A 426 -4.30 -7.85 24.46
N GLU A 427 -4.07 -7.18 25.59
CA GLU A 427 -4.23 -7.76 26.92
C GLU A 427 -5.68 -8.18 27.21
N GLU A 428 -6.64 -7.32 26.86
CA GLU A 428 -8.08 -7.60 26.99
C GLU A 428 -8.48 -8.82 26.16
N LEU A 429 -8.03 -8.90 24.91
CA LEU A 429 -8.29 -10.05 24.04
C LEU A 429 -7.67 -11.34 24.58
N LYS A 430 -6.42 -11.29 25.10
CA LYS A 430 -5.76 -12.43 25.76
C LYS A 430 -6.55 -12.92 26.97
N ALA A 431 -7.05 -12.00 27.80
CA ALA A 431 -7.84 -12.34 28.99
C ALA A 431 -9.17 -13.03 28.60
N ARG A 432 -9.86 -12.55 27.57
CA ARG A 432 -11.09 -13.18 27.06
C ARG A 432 -10.82 -14.60 26.56
N LEU A 433 -9.78 -14.79 25.76
CA LEU A 433 -9.39 -16.12 25.27
C LEU A 433 -9.01 -17.06 26.44
N ALA A 434 -8.27 -16.58 27.43
CA ALA A 434 -7.87 -17.34 28.61
C ALA A 434 -9.07 -17.74 29.49
N SER A 435 -10.16 -16.95 29.49
CA SER A 435 -11.42 -17.30 30.17
C SER A 435 -12.24 -18.38 29.46
N GLY A 436 -11.78 -18.84 28.29
CA GLY A 436 -12.48 -19.82 27.46
C GLY A 436 -13.52 -19.22 26.52
N GLU A 437 -13.53 -17.90 26.35
CA GLU A 437 -14.44 -17.25 25.40
C GLU A 437 -14.05 -17.59 23.95
N ARG A 438 -15.03 -17.96 23.16
CA ARG A 438 -14.87 -18.32 21.73
C ARG A 438 -14.95 -17.07 20.86
N VAL A 439 -14.01 -16.14 21.03
CA VAL A 439 -14.02 -14.81 20.41
C VAL A 439 -14.05 -14.92 18.89
N PHE A 440 -13.12 -15.68 18.30
CA PHE A 440 -12.96 -15.75 16.85
C PHE A 440 -14.10 -16.50 16.17
N GLU A 441 -14.62 -17.57 16.80
CA GLU A 441 -15.79 -18.28 16.29
C GLU A 441 -17.05 -17.43 16.34
N THR A 442 -17.18 -16.57 17.36
CA THR A 442 -18.26 -15.60 17.46
C THR A 442 -18.16 -14.57 16.36
N LEU A 443 -16.95 -14.05 16.07
CA LEU A 443 -16.72 -13.11 14.97
C LEU A 443 -17.03 -13.76 13.61
N ILE A 444 -16.60 -15.00 13.36
CA ILE A 444 -16.96 -15.74 12.13
C ILE A 444 -18.48 -15.80 11.98
N ARG A 445 -19.19 -16.12 13.06
CA ARG A 445 -20.64 -16.23 13.00
C ARG A 445 -21.29 -14.90 12.70
N SER A 446 -21.01 -13.88 13.51
CA SER A 446 -21.71 -12.59 13.45
C SER A 446 -21.32 -11.76 12.22
N HIS A 447 -20.04 -11.78 11.81
CA HIS A 447 -19.52 -10.90 10.75
C HIS A 447 -19.48 -11.57 9.36
N LEU A 448 -19.46 -12.90 9.29
CA LEU A 448 -19.32 -13.60 8.01
C LEU A 448 -20.53 -14.47 7.70
N LEU A 449 -20.96 -15.37 8.63
CA LEU A 449 -22.04 -16.32 8.36
C LEU A 449 -23.43 -15.67 8.42
N ASP A 450 -23.72 -14.94 9.50
CA ASP A 450 -25.04 -14.34 9.76
C ASP A 450 -25.16 -12.92 9.19
N ASN A 451 -24.10 -12.38 8.58
CA ASN A 451 -24.08 -11.03 8.02
C ASN A 451 -24.81 -10.97 6.66
N PRO A 452 -25.95 -10.25 6.57
CA PRO A 452 -26.69 -10.13 5.31
C PRO A 452 -25.99 -9.15 4.33
N HIS A 453 -25.10 -8.26 4.82
CA HIS A 453 -24.41 -7.31 3.97
C HIS A 453 -23.18 -7.96 3.35
N ARG A 454 -23.44 -8.82 2.38
CA ARG A 454 -22.40 -9.48 1.57
C ARG A 454 -22.75 -9.49 0.10
N THR A 455 -21.71 -9.56 -0.73
CA THR A 455 -21.83 -9.75 -2.17
C THR A 455 -21.00 -10.95 -2.61
N THR A 456 -21.56 -11.77 -3.50
CA THR A 456 -20.82 -12.79 -4.24
C THR A 456 -20.72 -12.33 -5.68
N ILE A 457 -19.49 -12.19 -6.20
CA ILE A 457 -19.26 -11.68 -7.56
C ILE A 457 -18.55 -12.75 -8.37
N LEU A 458 -19.17 -13.11 -9.49
CA LEU A 458 -18.54 -13.94 -10.52
C LEU A 458 -17.99 -13.04 -11.64
N PHE A 459 -16.71 -13.14 -11.90
CA PHE A 459 -16.03 -12.48 -13.03
C PHE A 459 -15.77 -13.52 -14.12
N LYS A 460 -16.43 -13.31 -15.25
CA LYS A 460 -16.32 -14.19 -16.43
C LYS A 460 -15.27 -13.64 -17.40
N PRO A 461 -14.47 -14.52 -18.00
CA PRO A 461 -13.54 -14.09 -19.04
C PRO A 461 -14.30 -13.66 -20.30
N ASP A 462 -13.93 -12.53 -20.89
CA ASP A 462 -14.41 -12.05 -22.19
C ASP A 462 -13.24 -11.63 -23.08
N PRO A 463 -12.84 -12.44 -24.07
CA PRO A 463 -11.69 -12.15 -24.91
C PRO A 463 -11.89 -10.95 -25.86
N THR A 464 -13.14 -10.50 -26.02
CA THR A 464 -13.47 -9.37 -26.91
C THR A 464 -13.65 -8.05 -26.16
N GLN A 465 -13.61 -8.06 -24.84
CA GLN A 465 -13.94 -6.87 -24.03
C GLN A 465 -12.99 -5.70 -24.30
N SER A 466 -11.68 -5.94 -24.35
CA SER A 466 -10.70 -4.86 -24.62
C SER A 466 -10.90 -4.22 -26.01
N GLU A 467 -11.18 -5.05 -27.02
CA GLU A 467 -11.48 -4.53 -28.38
C GLU A 467 -12.78 -3.72 -28.38
N ARG A 468 -13.82 -4.23 -27.71
CA ARG A 468 -15.10 -3.53 -27.61
C ARG A 468 -14.96 -2.18 -26.91
N GLU A 469 -14.28 -2.12 -25.76
CA GLU A 469 -14.03 -0.89 -25.02
C GLU A 469 -13.22 0.13 -25.86
N ALA A 470 -12.17 -0.34 -26.56
CA ALA A 470 -11.38 0.50 -27.45
C ALA A 470 -12.20 1.01 -28.66
N GLN A 471 -13.08 0.16 -29.23
CA GLN A 471 -13.95 0.52 -30.33
C GLN A 471 -15.03 1.52 -29.89
N GLU A 472 -15.61 1.37 -28.70
CA GLU A 472 -16.59 2.30 -28.13
C GLU A 472 -15.95 3.69 -27.89
N GLU A 473 -14.74 3.75 -27.32
CA GLU A 473 -13.97 4.98 -27.16
C GLU A 473 -13.72 5.62 -28.56
N ARG A 474 -13.27 4.83 -29.52
CA ARG A 474 -13.01 5.33 -30.87
C ARG A 474 -14.26 5.89 -31.54
N GLN A 475 -15.37 5.17 -31.50
CA GLN A 475 -16.65 5.64 -32.07
C GLN A 475 -17.17 6.90 -31.36
N ARG A 476 -16.96 7.04 -30.05
CA ARG A 476 -17.30 8.26 -29.29
C ARG A 476 -16.47 9.44 -29.79
N LEU A 477 -15.16 9.27 -29.97
CA LEU A 477 -14.26 10.31 -30.43
C LEU A 477 -14.51 10.66 -31.91
N ASP A 478 -14.77 9.69 -32.77
CA ASP A 478 -15.09 9.92 -34.19
C ASP A 478 -16.40 10.71 -34.34
N ARG A 479 -17.43 10.41 -33.52
CA ARG A 479 -18.68 11.18 -33.49
C ARG A 479 -18.45 12.61 -33.02
N LEU A 480 -17.66 12.81 -31.97
CA LEU A 480 -17.30 14.13 -31.49
C LEU A 480 -16.54 14.92 -32.56
N ARG A 481 -15.55 14.27 -33.18
CA ARG A 481 -14.75 14.89 -34.25
C ARG A 481 -15.59 15.29 -35.46
N ALA A 482 -16.54 14.45 -35.86
CA ALA A 482 -17.45 14.73 -36.98
C ALA A 482 -18.45 15.86 -36.68
N ALA A 483 -18.76 16.09 -35.40
CA ALA A 483 -19.66 17.18 -34.98
C ALA A 483 -18.95 18.53 -34.82
N MET A 484 -17.61 18.54 -34.74
CA MET A 484 -16.82 19.77 -34.59
C MET A 484 -16.85 20.60 -35.90
N SER A 485 -17.04 21.89 -35.75
CA SER A 485 -16.80 22.89 -36.80
C SER A 485 -15.31 23.00 -37.09
N GLU A 486 -14.95 23.56 -38.24
CA GLU A 486 -13.55 23.82 -38.59
C GLU A 486 -12.85 24.75 -37.58
N ASP A 487 -13.57 25.68 -36.95
CA ASP A 487 -13.02 26.56 -35.92
C ASP A 487 -12.71 25.79 -34.64
N GLU A 488 -13.57 24.88 -34.22
CA GLU A 488 -13.33 24.00 -33.05
C GLU A 488 -12.16 23.07 -33.31
N VAL A 489 -12.04 22.52 -34.50
CA VAL A 489 -10.88 21.69 -34.87
C VAL A 489 -9.58 22.50 -34.79
N ARG A 490 -9.57 23.72 -35.36
CA ARG A 490 -8.40 24.61 -35.27
C ARG A 490 -8.08 24.97 -33.81
N ALA A 491 -9.08 25.17 -32.99
CA ALA A 491 -8.90 25.45 -31.55
C ALA A 491 -8.26 24.26 -30.83
N VAL A 492 -8.71 23.03 -31.03
CA VAL A 492 -8.12 21.83 -30.41
C VAL A 492 -6.67 21.63 -30.86
N ILE A 493 -6.35 21.84 -32.16
CA ILE A 493 -4.98 21.76 -32.67
C ILE A 493 -4.09 22.83 -32.00
N ALA A 494 -4.59 24.07 -31.92
CA ALA A 494 -3.85 25.15 -31.27
C ALA A 494 -3.60 24.90 -29.78
N ASP A 495 -4.61 24.38 -29.06
CA ASP A 495 -4.51 23.95 -27.67
C ASP A 495 -3.49 22.83 -27.49
N THR A 496 -3.54 21.78 -28.34
CA THR A 496 -2.56 20.69 -28.34
C THR A 496 -1.13 21.21 -28.48
N GLN A 497 -0.90 22.10 -29.46
CA GLN A 497 0.41 22.70 -29.69
C GLN A 497 0.84 23.64 -28.54
N ALA A 498 -0.08 24.39 -27.97
CA ALA A 498 0.19 25.26 -26.82
C ALA A 498 0.61 24.45 -25.60
N LEU A 499 -0.11 23.35 -25.28
CA LEU A 499 0.20 22.46 -24.18
C LEU A 499 1.57 21.79 -24.36
N LYS A 500 1.89 21.28 -25.56
CA LYS A 500 3.20 20.71 -25.88
C LYS A 500 4.32 21.74 -25.70
N ARG A 501 4.13 22.96 -26.22
CA ARG A 501 5.10 24.05 -26.01
C ARG A 501 5.29 24.38 -24.53
N MET A 502 4.21 24.42 -23.75
CA MET A 502 4.28 24.66 -22.30
C MET A 502 5.09 23.58 -21.61
N GLN A 503 4.88 22.31 -21.96
CA GLN A 503 5.59 21.16 -21.38
C GLN A 503 7.09 21.17 -21.73
N GLU A 504 7.45 21.50 -22.98
CA GLU A 504 8.81 21.49 -23.49
C GLU A 504 9.63 22.72 -23.08
N THR A 505 8.96 23.87 -22.79
CA THR A 505 9.67 25.10 -22.41
C THR A 505 10.26 24.96 -21.01
N PRO A 506 11.57 25.06 -20.78
CA PRO A 506 12.16 25.01 -19.45
C PRO A 506 11.61 26.08 -18.51
N ASP A 507 11.58 25.82 -17.21
CA ASP A 507 11.32 26.85 -16.22
C ASP A 507 12.41 27.91 -16.24
N SER A 508 12.05 29.17 -15.92
CA SER A 508 13.02 30.26 -15.90
C SER A 508 14.00 30.08 -14.73
N PRO A 509 15.25 30.56 -14.88
CA PRO A 509 16.23 30.51 -13.78
C PRO A 509 15.72 31.16 -12.48
N GLU A 510 14.91 32.21 -12.58
CA GLU A 510 14.32 32.91 -11.44
C GLU A 510 13.28 32.03 -10.73
N ALA A 511 12.47 31.28 -11.49
CA ALA A 511 11.52 30.33 -10.92
C ALA A 511 12.25 29.17 -10.25
N LEU A 512 13.23 28.57 -10.92
CA LEU A 512 14.05 27.50 -10.35
C LEU A 512 14.79 27.92 -9.08
N ALA A 513 15.26 29.17 -9.01
CA ALA A 513 15.94 29.71 -7.83
C ALA A 513 15.00 29.87 -6.60
N THR A 514 13.68 29.72 -6.75
CA THR A 514 12.77 29.71 -5.60
C THR A 514 12.79 28.39 -4.84
N ILE A 515 13.16 27.29 -5.49
CA ILE A 515 13.21 25.96 -4.87
C ILE A 515 14.32 25.95 -3.81
N PRO A 516 14.02 25.56 -2.57
CA PRO A 516 15.03 25.47 -1.54
C PRO A 516 16.03 24.35 -1.87
N VAL A 517 17.32 24.67 -1.73
CA VAL A 517 18.42 23.74 -1.97
C VAL A 517 19.25 23.58 -0.71
N LEU A 518 19.80 22.40 -0.52
CA LEU A 518 20.77 22.14 0.54
C LEU A 518 22.13 22.74 0.18
N ARG A 519 22.84 23.23 1.20
CA ARG A 519 24.21 23.66 1.11
C ARG A 519 25.15 22.58 1.63
N LEU A 520 26.42 22.65 1.32
CA LEU A 520 27.43 21.71 1.83
C LEU A 520 27.45 21.63 3.36
N GLU A 521 27.19 22.75 4.03
CA GLU A 521 27.14 22.86 5.49
C GLU A 521 25.92 22.13 6.11
N ASP A 522 24.87 21.92 5.32
CA ASP A 522 23.67 21.17 5.74
C ASP A 522 23.89 19.65 5.68
N LEU A 523 24.96 19.20 5.00
CA LEU A 523 25.25 17.79 4.83
C LEU A 523 26.04 17.25 6.02
N PRO A 524 25.76 16.01 6.47
CA PRO A 524 26.56 15.37 7.49
C PRO A 524 28.00 15.18 6.96
N THR A 525 28.99 15.57 7.78
CA THR A 525 30.43 15.46 7.42
C THR A 525 30.95 14.02 7.51
N GLN A 526 30.22 13.15 8.15
CA GLN A 526 30.55 11.73 8.32
C GLN A 526 29.34 10.86 7.97
N ASN A 527 29.61 9.74 7.32
CA ASN A 527 28.56 8.74 7.09
C ASN A 527 28.19 8.05 8.41
N ALA A 528 26.90 7.82 8.62
CA ALA A 528 26.44 6.92 9.68
C ALA A 528 26.99 5.52 9.41
N LEU A 529 27.74 4.97 10.34
CA LEU A 529 28.30 3.64 10.25
C LEU A 529 27.45 2.68 11.09
N ILE A 530 27.01 1.60 10.47
CA ILE A 530 26.36 0.52 11.20
C ILE A 530 27.46 -0.22 12.00
N PRO A 531 27.32 -0.33 13.33
CA PRO A 531 28.27 -1.10 14.14
C PRO A 531 28.41 -2.51 13.61
N ILE A 532 29.64 -2.98 13.40
CA ILE A 532 29.90 -4.30 12.87
C ILE A 532 31.11 -4.91 13.58
N GLU A 533 30.94 -6.10 14.12
CA GLU A 533 32.03 -6.93 14.62
C GLU A 533 32.08 -8.23 13.82
N THR A 534 33.28 -8.69 13.53
CA THR A 534 33.50 -9.93 12.77
C THR A 534 34.27 -10.94 13.58
N GLY A 535 33.91 -12.21 13.47
CA GLY A 535 34.54 -13.30 14.20
C GLY A 535 34.36 -14.64 13.51
N LYS A 536 34.62 -15.71 14.24
CA LYS A 536 34.40 -17.09 13.81
C LYS A 536 33.59 -17.83 14.87
N LEU A 537 32.63 -18.63 14.42
CA LEU A 537 31.85 -19.52 15.28
C LEU A 537 31.75 -20.87 14.59
N ALA A 538 32.28 -21.90 15.21
CA ALA A 538 32.27 -23.28 14.69
C ALA A 538 32.78 -23.39 13.23
N GLY A 539 33.77 -22.57 12.85
CA GLY A 539 34.36 -22.56 11.51
C GLY A 539 33.60 -21.69 10.47
N ALA A 540 32.43 -21.17 10.80
CA ALA A 540 31.71 -20.23 9.98
C ALA A 540 32.14 -18.78 10.29
N ASP A 541 31.97 -17.87 9.32
CA ASP A 541 32.10 -16.42 9.56
C ASP A 541 30.93 -15.95 10.43
N LEU A 542 31.26 -15.23 11.49
CA LEU A 542 30.27 -14.57 12.36
C LEU A 542 30.33 -13.06 12.13
N VAL A 543 29.20 -12.46 11.92
CA VAL A 543 29.02 -11.00 11.84
C VAL A 543 27.96 -10.61 12.86
N THR A 544 28.29 -9.65 13.73
CA THR A 544 27.36 -9.13 14.74
C THR A 544 27.18 -7.63 14.60
N HIS A 545 25.97 -7.17 14.89
CA HIS A 545 25.58 -5.78 14.89
C HIS A 545 24.91 -5.45 16.23
N ASP A 546 25.50 -4.58 17.02
CA ASP A 546 24.88 -4.07 18.27
C ASP A 546 24.00 -2.86 17.92
N LEU A 547 22.73 -3.10 17.79
CA LEU A 547 21.71 -2.14 17.37
C LEU A 547 20.51 -2.18 18.33
N PRO A 548 19.79 -1.05 18.51
CA PRO A 548 18.53 -1.03 19.24
C PRO A 548 17.50 -1.96 18.58
N ALA A 549 17.22 -3.09 19.21
CA ALA A 549 16.38 -4.15 18.64
C ALA A 549 15.10 -4.40 19.46
N ASN A 550 14.74 -3.49 20.39
CA ASN A 550 13.53 -3.59 21.24
C ASN A 550 13.35 -4.97 21.91
N GLY A 551 14.48 -5.60 22.32
CA GLY A 551 14.46 -6.92 22.94
C GLY A 551 14.28 -8.08 21.96
N VAL A 552 14.39 -7.88 20.67
CA VAL A 552 14.30 -8.92 19.64
C VAL A 552 15.71 -9.34 19.23
N VAL A 553 15.95 -10.66 19.16
CA VAL A 553 17.16 -11.23 18.59
C VAL A 553 16.93 -11.59 17.13
N TYR A 554 17.77 -11.08 16.25
CA TYR A 554 17.79 -11.41 14.83
C TYR A 554 18.92 -12.41 14.57
N LEU A 555 18.63 -13.50 13.87
CA LEU A 555 19.57 -14.54 13.52
C LEU A 555 19.42 -14.88 12.02
N ASP A 556 20.44 -14.56 11.25
CA ASP A 556 20.51 -14.82 9.81
C ASP A 556 21.58 -15.88 9.52
N LEU A 557 21.22 -16.96 8.83
CA LEU A 557 22.14 -17.99 8.35
C LEU A 557 22.37 -17.81 6.85
N GLY A 558 23.61 -17.47 6.46
CA GLY A 558 23.99 -17.19 5.07
C GLY A 558 24.76 -18.32 4.41
N PHE A 559 24.29 -18.79 3.26
CA PHE A 559 24.92 -19.86 2.46
C PHE A 559 25.42 -19.30 1.12
N ASP A 560 26.65 -19.67 0.73
CA ASP A 560 27.27 -19.20 -0.52
C ASP A 560 26.71 -19.95 -1.74
N LEU A 561 25.87 -19.28 -2.52
CA LEU A 561 25.26 -19.84 -3.73
C LEU A 561 26.25 -20.08 -4.87
N ARG A 562 27.46 -19.52 -4.83
CA ARG A 562 28.49 -19.78 -5.86
C ARG A 562 29.02 -21.22 -5.81
N ARG A 563 28.72 -21.94 -4.72
CA ARG A 563 29.04 -23.40 -4.60
C ARG A 563 27.97 -24.29 -5.23
N LEU A 564 26.82 -23.73 -5.56
CA LEU A 564 25.72 -24.46 -6.22
C LEU A 564 26.00 -24.56 -7.71
N PRO A 565 25.79 -25.75 -8.33
CA PRO A 565 25.82 -25.89 -9.78
C PRO A 565 24.88 -24.89 -10.48
N ALA A 566 25.35 -24.30 -11.58
CA ALA A 566 24.61 -23.21 -12.25
C ALA A 566 23.20 -23.64 -12.72
N GLU A 567 23.05 -24.90 -13.12
CA GLU A 567 21.78 -25.50 -13.53
C GLU A 567 20.72 -25.57 -12.44
N LEU A 568 21.12 -25.46 -11.15
CA LEU A 568 20.21 -25.47 -10.02
C LEU A 568 19.75 -24.05 -9.60
N LEU A 569 20.44 -23.00 -10.04
CA LEU A 569 20.11 -21.63 -9.67
C LEU A 569 18.68 -21.20 -10.07
N PRO A 570 18.11 -21.60 -11.22
CA PRO A 570 16.73 -21.27 -11.57
C PRO A 570 15.67 -21.77 -10.56
N TYR A 571 15.96 -22.88 -9.88
CA TYR A 571 15.04 -23.49 -8.90
C TYR A 571 15.08 -22.84 -7.52
N MET A 572 16.02 -21.93 -7.26
CA MET A 572 16.19 -21.31 -5.95
C MET A 572 14.96 -20.55 -5.44
N GLY A 573 14.09 -20.04 -6.35
CA GLY A 573 12.85 -19.40 -5.96
C GLY A 573 11.89 -20.35 -5.27
N ILE A 574 11.60 -21.46 -5.93
CA ILE A 574 10.71 -22.48 -5.40
C ILE A 574 11.33 -23.23 -4.20
N PHE A 575 12.66 -23.43 -4.23
CA PHE A 575 13.39 -24.04 -3.12
C PHE A 575 13.26 -23.24 -1.82
N CYS A 576 13.38 -21.91 -1.88
CA CYS A 576 13.19 -21.04 -0.72
C CYS A 576 11.80 -21.21 -0.09
N ARG A 577 10.76 -21.33 -0.91
CA ARG A 577 9.41 -21.62 -0.44
C ARG A 577 9.29 -23.04 0.12
N ALA A 578 9.80 -24.03 -0.62
CA ALA A 578 9.70 -25.43 -0.24
C ALA A 578 10.33 -25.72 1.12
N LEU A 579 11.46 -25.08 1.48
CA LEU A 579 12.09 -25.23 2.78
C LEU A 579 11.13 -25.03 3.96
N LEU A 580 10.18 -24.11 3.83
CA LEU A 580 9.28 -23.71 4.91
C LEU A 580 7.84 -24.20 4.73
N GLU A 581 7.47 -24.60 3.51
CA GLU A 581 6.08 -24.87 3.14
C GLU A 581 5.81 -26.35 2.72
N THR A 582 6.80 -27.25 2.80
CA THR A 582 6.59 -28.69 2.50
C THR A 582 6.53 -29.58 3.74
N GLY A 583 6.82 -29.00 4.93
CA GLY A 583 6.96 -29.74 6.17
C GLY A 583 8.37 -30.34 6.36
N THR A 584 8.56 -31.06 7.45
CA THR A 584 9.80 -31.69 7.86
C THR A 584 9.59 -33.18 8.14
N ALA A 585 10.64 -33.92 8.50
CA ALA A 585 10.49 -35.29 8.95
C ALA A 585 9.65 -35.44 10.24
N LYS A 586 9.55 -34.37 11.05
CA LYS A 586 8.82 -34.37 12.34
C LYS A 586 7.44 -33.73 12.26
N ARG A 587 7.24 -32.83 11.35
CA ARG A 587 6.00 -31.99 11.25
C ARG A 587 5.55 -31.91 9.80
N ASP A 588 4.26 -32.05 9.56
CA ASP A 588 3.71 -31.62 8.29
C ASP A 588 3.80 -30.08 8.17
N PHE A 589 3.45 -29.53 7.02
CA PHE A 589 3.63 -28.10 6.78
C PHE A 589 2.72 -27.22 7.66
N VAL A 590 1.55 -27.73 8.08
CA VAL A 590 0.64 -27.02 8.97
C VAL A 590 1.24 -26.92 10.37
N ALA A 591 1.66 -28.05 10.93
CA ALA A 591 2.30 -28.11 12.24
C ALA A 591 3.63 -27.33 12.28
N LEU A 592 4.39 -27.30 11.17
CA LEU A 592 5.61 -26.50 11.05
C LEU A 592 5.28 -25.00 11.06
N SER A 593 4.30 -24.58 10.27
CA SER A 593 3.87 -23.17 10.20
C SER A 593 3.36 -22.67 11.55
N GLN A 594 2.53 -23.46 12.25
CA GLN A 594 2.05 -23.14 13.60
C GLN A 594 3.23 -23.03 14.58
N HIS A 595 4.17 -23.96 14.54
CA HIS A 595 5.33 -23.94 15.44
C HIS A 595 6.23 -22.73 15.21
N ILE A 596 6.50 -22.37 13.95
CA ILE A 596 7.22 -21.14 13.61
C ILE A 596 6.48 -19.93 14.17
N GLY A 597 5.17 -19.81 13.91
CA GLY A 597 4.37 -18.68 14.37
C GLY A 597 4.27 -18.53 15.90
N ARG A 598 4.26 -19.65 16.65
CA ARG A 598 4.20 -19.66 18.12
C ARG A 598 5.52 -19.29 18.80
N VAL A 599 6.64 -19.60 18.17
CA VAL A 599 7.97 -19.52 18.79
C VAL A 599 8.74 -18.30 18.32
N THR A 600 8.50 -17.86 17.10
CA THR A 600 9.36 -16.87 16.42
C THR A 600 8.57 -15.65 15.93
N GLY A 601 9.28 -14.59 15.58
CA GLY A 601 8.74 -13.46 14.83
C GLY A 601 8.69 -13.72 13.31
N GLY A 602 8.92 -14.95 12.88
CA GLY A 602 8.95 -15.39 11.50
C GLY A 602 10.31 -15.92 11.05
N ILE A 603 10.27 -16.81 10.08
CA ILE A 603 11.44 -17.34 9.37
C ILE A 603 11.20 -17.14 7.89
N SER A 604 12.18 -16.63 7.15
CA SER A 604 12.11 -16.45 5.70
C SER A 604 13.40 -16.90 5.01
N ALA A 605 13.27 -17.47 3.82
CA ALA A 605 14.39 -17.82 2.97
C ALA A 605 14.49 -16.82 1.82
N GLN A 606 15.61 -16.11 1.70
CA GLN A 606 15.80 -15.01 0.75
C GLN A 606 17.10 -15.19 -0.04
N ARG A 607 17.02 -14.91 -1.33
CA ARG A 607 18.21 -14.80 -2.20
C ARG A 607 18.72 -13.38 -2.15
N TRP A 608 20.02 -13.24 -1.99
CA TRP A 608 20.68 -11.95 -1.98
C TRP A 608 21.89 -11.97 -2.91
N THR A 609 21.99 -10.96 -3.77
CA THR A 609 23.12 -10.78 -4.69
C THR A 609 23.59 -9.35 -4.65
N SER A 610 24.91 -9.15 -4.67
CA SER A 610 25.54 -7.84 -4.75
C SER A 610 26.89 -7.92 -5.42
N SER A 611 27.40 -6.81 -5.92
CA SER A 611 28.81 -6.67 -6.29
C SER A 611 29.67 -6.50 -5.03
N THR A 612 30.88 -7.03 -5.05
CA THR A 612 31.86 -6.86 -3.97
C THR A 612 32.71 -5.63 -4.26
N LEU A 613 32.72 -4.66 -3.35
CA LEU A 613 33.50 -3.43 -3.50
C LEU A 613 34.99 -3.76 -3.74
N GLY A 614 35.61 -3.10 -4.73
CA GLY A 614 37.02 -3.29 -5.09
C GLY A 614 37.35 -4.64 -5.75
N SER A 615 36.34 -5.41 -6.19
CA SER A 615 36.49 -6.75 -6.77
C SER A 615 35.55 -6.96 -7.96
N ASN A 616 35.96 -7.80 -8.91
CA ASN A 616 35.09 -8.26 -10.00
C ASN A 616 34.22 -9.48 -9.58
N ARG A 617 34.15 -9.81 -8.29
CA ARG A 617 33.39 -10.94 -7.79
C ARG A 617 32.01 -10.52 -7.32
N ALA A 618 30.99 -11.26 -7.70
CA ALA A 618 29.67 -11.14 -7.13
C ALA A 618 29.57 -11.89 -5.80
N ALA A 619 28.93 -11.29 -4.82
CA ALA A 619 28.44 -12.00 -3.64
C ALA A 619 27.03 -12.53 -3.95
N ALA A 620 26.82 -13.83 -3.80
CA ALA A 620 25.53 -14.47 -3.97
C ALA A 620 25.27 -15.36 -2.75
N ARG A 621 24.20 -15.07 -2.02
CA ARG A 621 23.86 -15.76 -0.77
C ARG A 621 22.40 -16.23 -0.78
N LEU A 622 22.15 -17.37 -0.17
CA LEU A 622 20.85 -17.71 0.39
C LEU A 622 20.90 -17.36 1.88
N PHE A 623 20.02 -16.49 2.34
CA PHE A 623 19.83 -16.21 3.75
C PHE A 623 18.56 -16.88 4.25
N LEU A 624 18.70 -17.67 5.32
CA LEU A 624 17.59 -18.08 6.15
C LEU A 624 17.53 -17.07 7.32
N ARG A 625 16.63 -16.10 7.19
CA ARG A 625 16.48 -14.97 8.12
C ARG A 625 15.44 -15.28 9.15
N SER A 626 15.73 -15.00 10.39
CA SER A 626 14.85 -15.34 11.50
C SER A 626 14.97 -14.37 12.66
N LYS A 627 13.98 -14.36 13.53
CA LYS A 627 13.95 -13.52 14.71
C LYS A 627 13.09 -14.13 15.80
N ALA A 628 13.47 -13.91 17.06
CA ALA A 628 12.71 -14.37 18.21
C ALA A 628 12.98 -13.49 19.44
N MET A 629 12.17 -13.65 20.48
CA MET A 629 12.46 -13.10 21.79
C MET A 629 13.66 -13.86 22.42
N PRO A 630 14.47 -13.22 23.28
CA PRO A 630 15.69 -13.82 23.83
C PRO A 630 15.48 -15.20 24.47
N GLU A 631 14.38 -15.37 25.20
CA GLU A 631 14.03 -16.63 25.86
C GLU A 631 13.66 -17.77 24.88
N LYS A 632 13.35 -17.42 23.64
CA LYS A 632 12.95 -18.35 22.57
C LYS A 632 14.07 -18.68 21.57
N VAL A 633 15.27 -18.12 21.71
CA VAL A 633 16.38 -18.30 20.76
C VAL A 633 16.81 -19.78 20.66
N GLY A 634 16.79 -20.54 21.77
CA GLY A 634 17.09 -21.97 21.75
C GLY A 634 16.09 -22.80 20.95
N GLU A 635 14.80 -22.47 21.06
CA GLU A 635 13.74 -23.09 20.24
C GLU A 635 13.88 -22.68 18.77
N LEU A 636 14.15 -21.40 18.48
CA LEU A 636 14.43 -20.91 17.13
C LEU A 636 15.57 -21.69 16.48
N ALA A 637 16.71 -21.86 17.16
CA ALA A 637 17.85 -22.63 16.65
C ALA A 637 17.46 -24.08 16.32
N SER A 638 16.61 -24.68 17.14
CA SER A 638 16.09 -26.03 16.90
C SER A 638 15.20 -26.12 15.66
N ILE A 639 14.35 -25.09 15.44
CA ILE A 639 13.52 -25.01 14.22
C ILE A 639 14.38 -24.82 12.97
N LEU A 640 15.39 -23.94 13.02
CA LEU A 640 16.31 -23.72 11.91
C LEU A 640 17.07 -25.02 11.54
N GLN A 641 17.55 -25.76 12.55
CA GLN A 641 18.18 -27.05 12.34
C GLN A 641 17.21 -28.07 11.70
N GLU A 642 15.99 -28.15 12.20
CA GLU A 642 14.97 -29.07 11.66
C GLU A 642 14.64 -28.72 10.20
N VAL A 643 14.42 -27.47 9.87
CA VAL A 643 14.13 -26.98 8.51
C VAL A 643 15.30 -27.28 7.57
N LEU A 644 16.54 -26.99 7.96
CA LEU A 644 17.70 -27.18 7.10
C LEU A 644 18.04 -28.66 6.84
N LEU A 645 17.81 -29.53 7.82
CA LEU A 645 18.27 -30.90 7.73
C LEU A 645 17.17 -31.91 7.37
N THR A 646 15.89 -31.53 7.53
CA THR A 646 14.81 -32.54 7.44
C THR A 646 13.58 -32.08 6.67
N SER A 647 13.63 -30.93 5.92
CA SER A 647 12.54 -30.52 5.05
C SER A 647 12.20 -31.55 3.99
N ARG A 648 10.90 -31.76 3.75
CA ARG A 648 10.38 -32.78 2.85
C ARG A 648 10.31 -32.27 1.41
N LEU A 649 11.47 -32.14 0.77
CA LEU A 649 11.58 -31.70 -0.63
C LEU A 649 11.12 -32.79 -1.62
N ASP A 650 10.74 -33.97 -1.14
CA ASP A 650 10.11 -35.06 -1.90
C ASP A 650 8.56 -34.97 -1.96
N ASN A 651 7.96 -34.01 -1.29
CA ASN A 651 6.49 -33.78 -1.31
C ASN A 651 6.05 -33.17 -2.64
N ALA A 652 5.95 -34.02 -3.69
CA ALA A 652 5.65 -33.59 -5.06
C ALA A 652 4.31 -32.84 -5.16
N GLU A 653 3.28 -33.29 -4.44
CA GLU A 653 1.95 -32.65 -4.47
C GLU A 653 2.01 -31.21 -3.93
N ARG A 654 2.69 -30.99 -2.82
CA ARG A 654 2.83 -29.65 -2.25
C ARG A 654 3.71 -28.75 -3.13
N ILE A 655 4.78 -29.29 -3.71
CA ILE A 655 5.64 -28.54 -4.65
C ILE A 655 4.86 -28.13 -5.89
N GLU A 656 4.00 -28.98 -6.44
CA GLU A 656 3.12 -28.65 -7.55
C GLU A 656 2.19 -27.47 -7.21
N GLN A 657 1.58 -27.47 -6.01
CA GLN A 657 0.77 -26.35 -5.52
C GLN A 657 1.60 -25.05 -5.44
N LEU A 658 2.80 -25.09 -4.88
CA LEU A 658 3.69 -23.93 -4.77
C LEU A 658 4.08 -23.38 -6.13
N ILE A 659 4.34 -24.25 -7.13
CA ILE A 659 4.65 -23.83 -8.49
C ILE A 659 3.44 -23.12 -9.13
N ASN A 660 2.25 -23.66 -8.96
CA ASN A 660 1.03 -23.07 -9.51
C ASN A 660 0.72 -21.69 -8.88
N GLU A 661 0.86 -21.57 -7.54
CA GLU A 661 0.73 -20.29 -6.84
C GLU A 661 1.74 -19.25 -7.35
N GLU A 662 3.03 -19.66 -7.50
CA GLU A 662 4.09 -18.77 -7.97
C GLU A 662 3.86 -18.33 -9.42
N ARG A 663 3.45 -19.26 -10.30
CA ARG A 663 3.11 -18.95 -11.69
C ARG A 663 1.97 -17.93 -11.76
N ALA A 664 0.87 -18.16 -11.07
CA ALA A 664 -0.27 -17.25 -11.04
C ALA A 664 0.12 -15.85 -10.50
N SER A 665 1.01 -15.82 -9.50
CA SER A 665 1.56 -14.57 -8.95
C SER A 665 2.47 -13.85 -9.95
N MET A 666 3.31 -14.57 -10.69
CA MET A 666 4.18 -13.98 -11.73
C MET A 666 3.37 -13.42 -12.90
N GLU A 667 2.41 -14.19 -13.40
CA GLU A 667 1.51 -13.77 -14.50
C GLU A 667 0.78 -12.47 -14.14
N ALA A 668 0.26 -12.36 -12.92
CA ALA A 668 -0.41 -11.14 -12.45
C ALA A 668 0.50 -9.91 -12.37
N ARG A 669 1.82 -10.09 -12.22
CA ARG A 669 2.79 -8.98 -12.10
C ARG A 669 3.43 -8.56 -13.43
N LEU A 670 3.30 -9.34 -14.50
CA LEU A 670 3.99 -9.06 -15.76
C LEU A 670 3.69 -7.68 -16.33
N VAL A 671 2.43 -7.30 -16.42
CA VAL A 671 2.02 -6.00 -16.95
C VAL A 671 2.28 -4.86 -15.97
N PRO A 672 1.82 -4.92 -14.71
CA PRO A 672 2.05 -3.83 -13.74
C PRO A 672 3.53 -3.56 -13.47
N MET A 673 4.39 -4.58 -13.55
CA MET A 673 5.83 -4.47 -13.30
C MET A 673 6.67 -4.60 -14.58
N GLY A 674 6.11 -4.29 -15.74
CA GLY A 674 6.78 -4.45 -17.05
C GLY A 674 8.14 -3.75 -17.12
N SER A 675 8.23 -2.50 -16.64
CA SER A 675 9.49 -1.74 -16.58
C SER A 675 10.57 -2.44 -15.73
N HIS A 676 10.19 -3.05 -14.61
CA HIS A 676 11.11 -3.81 -13.77
C HIS A 676 11.67 -5.03 -14.51
N PHE A 677 10.83 -5.81 -15.18
CA PHE A 677 11.26 -6.98 -15.97
C PHE A 677 12.17 -6.59 -17.12
N VAL A 678 11.82 -5.52 -17.85
CA VAL A 678 12.64 -5.00 -18.94
C VAL A 678 14.00 -4.53 -18.44
N THR A 679 14.05 -3.78 -17.35
CA THR A 679 15.29 -3.30 -16.72
C THR A 679 16.17 -4.47 -16.26
N GLN A 680 15.59 -5.46 -15.60
CA GLN A 680 16.33 -6.67 -15.21
C GLN A 680 16.88 -7.42 -16.43
N ARG A 681 16.08 -7.56 -17.49
CA ARG A 681 16.50 -8.25 -18.73
C ARG A 681 17.62 -7.48 -19.44
N ALA A 682 17.49 -6.18 -19.57
CA ALA A 682 18.52 -5.32 -20.15
C ALA A 682 19.81 -5.39 -19.34
N GLY A 683 19.73 -5.25 -18.01
CA GLY A 683 20.88 -5.35 -17.10
C GLY A 683 21.57 -6.72 -17.13
N SER A 684 20.82 -7.82 -17.37
CA SER A 684 21.40 -9.17 -17.46
C SER A 684 22.20 -9.39 -18.75
N ARG A 685 21.93 -8.62 -19.82
CA ARG A 685 22.60 -8.72 -21.11
C ARG A 685 23.80 -7.80 -21.27
N SER A 686 23.91 -6.75 -20.44
CA SER A 686 25.05 -5.82 -20.49
C SER A 686 26.10 -6.22 -19.43
N GLU A 687 26.85 -7.29 -19.72
CA GLU A 687 27.90 -7.82 -18.83
C GLU A 687 28.93 -6.75 -18.46
N GLU A 688 29.30 -5.88 -19.40
CA GLU A 688 30.30 -4.84 -19.15
C GLU A 688 29.88 -3.80 -18.14
N ARG A 689 28.60 -3.38 -18.14
CA ARG A 689 28.03 -2.48 -17.13
C ARG A 689 27.92 -3.16 -15.76
N ARG A 690 27.47 -4.42 -15.71
CA ARG A 690 27.38 -5.17 -14.47
C ARG A 690 28.71 -5.44 -13.80
N VAL A 691 29.78 -5.57 -14.56
CA VAL A 691 31.13 -5.84 -14.04
C VAL A 691 31.92 -4.55 -13.77
N GLY A 692 31.33 -3.37 -14.01
CA GLY A 692 31.96 -2.08 -13.74
C GLY A 692 33.15 -1.74 -14.65
N LYS A 693 33.24 -2.33 -15.86
CA LYS A 693 34.31 -2.01 -16.83
C LYS A 693 34.21 -0.56 -17.34
N GLU A 694 32.99 -0.06 -17.52
CA GLU A 694 32.75 1.33 -17.95
C GLU A 694 33.06 2.39 -16.88
N CYS A 695 33.16 2.00 -15.61
CA CYS A 695 33.56 2.89 -14.52
C CYS A 695 35.10 3.01 -14.35
N ARG A 696 35.89 2.43 -15.26
CA ARG A 696 37.37 2.48 -15.23
C ARG A 696 37.97 3.43 -16.24
N SER A 697 37.18 4.14 -17.04
CA SER A 697 37.67 5.19 -17.95
C SER A 697 37.50 6.58 -17.37
#